data_50602bdfa74eea1d07f9a6b85deef874
#
_entry.id   50602bdfa74eea1d07f9a6b85deef874
#
_cell.length_a   1.000
_cell.length_b   1.000
_cell.length_c   1.000
_cell.angle_alpha   90.00
_cell.angle_beta   90.00
_cell.angle_gamma   90.00
#
_symmetry.space_group_name_H-M   'P 1'
#
loop_
_entity.id
_entity.type
_entity.pdbx_description
1 polymer ?
#
loop_
_entity_poly.entity_id
_entity_poly.type
_entity_poly.pdbx_seq_one_letter_code
_entity_poly.pdbx_strand_id
1 'polypeptide(L)'
;MSILNGIMEALKDDSVSVVGVHGMGGIGKTTMVKEIARKVKGKLFDSVVIATVTQAIDIEKIQNQIADFLGLKFEEQSMVGKAFRLRERLKEKRVLVVLDDIWEKLDIEEVGIPLGDEHKGCKLLLTSRELNVLLNGMDAHKNFPIGVLNEKEAWDLFKKKAGDCVESFDLKPIAMEVAKKCAGLPIAIATVAGALRNKRLFEWKNALRELERPSSSNFTGINAAYSAIEWSFNYLESEEVKLTFLLCSVIGHNGLVEDLVRYTLGLGLFDGVYTMEEARNKVLTVVANLKASALLLDSYNDERFDIHDVVWDSALAIALKDYRMLVLRDHVPKEWSDKEKINSWSLISLRCPQIIANLPKEMECSGLSFFHMASAVKIPPNFFKQTKGLKVLDLFRMQFSSLPKSIIHLTDLRMLCLKESTVDDIIVIGELKNLEILDLAKSGIKELPKEMAQLTQLRLLDLSWCRELEIISPDVLSSLSELKELYMGGSFVEWENEGVAENEKKNASLDELNNLPCLTTLDVHISDAQMIPKHRFVETLDKYVICVGDYNRLVWYQSHECLRTLRLTLCTNIHLDNGLKMLLIKTEALYLEGLEGVKNVLVELDNRKDLPHLKRLHIKNGMHVQYITMNEIGVSELCSITLENLPQLISFCCQDERCSIISEPLPLFNK
;
A
#
# COMPACT_ATOMS: atom_id res chain seq x y z
N MET A 1 6.14 41.32 2.19
CA MET A 1 6.77 40.28 1.33
C MET A 1 6.11 38.96 1.68
N SER A 2 5.62 38.16 0.74
CA SER A 2 4.99 36.89 1.09
C SER A 2 6.03 35.93 1.70
N ILE A 3 5.63 35.07 2.64
CA ILE A 3 6.52 34.07 3.29
C ILE A 3 7.25 33.24 2.23
N LEU A 4 6.54 32.83 1.18
CA LEU A 4 7.10 32.09 0.05
C LEU A 4 8.30 32.84 -0.60
N ASN A 5 8.18 34.16 -0.81
CA ASN A 5 9.28 34.95 -1.38
C ASN A 5 10.47 35.04 -0.41
N GLY A 6 10.19 35.14 0.90
CA GLY A 6 11.24 35.14 1.92
C GLY A 6 12.03 33.82 1.94
N ILE A 7 11.35 32.68 1.84
CA ILE A 7 12.01 31.37 1.74
C ILE A 7 12.80 31.26 0.44
N MET A 8 12.24 31.70 -0.69
CA MET A 8 12.93 31.70 -1.98
C MET A 8 14.21 32.53 -1.97
N GLU A 9 14.22 33.69 -1.30
CA GLU A 9 15.41 34.50 -1.14
C GLU A 9 16.45 33.86 -0.22
N ALA A 10 16.00 33.21 0.88
CA ALA A 10 16.90 32.46 1.75
C ALA A 10 17.56 31.26 1.01
N LEU A 11 16.84 30.59 0.11
CA LEU A 11 17.38 29.51 -0.70
C LEU A 11 18.37 29.98 -1.78
N LYS A 12 18.37 31.28 -2.17
CA LYS A 12 19.35 31.88 -3.09
C LYS A 12 20.63 32.32 -2.37
N ASP A 13 20.56 32.56 -1.08
CA ASP A 13 21.66 33.11 -0.27
C ASP A 13 22.67 31.98 0.03
N ASP A 14 23.90 32.10 -0.53
CA ASP A 14 24.95 31.09 -0.39
C ASP A 14 25.42 30.89 1.06
N SER A 15 25.19 31.88 1.93
CA SER A 15 25.52 31.79 3.37
C SER A 15 24.50 30.95 4.17
N VAL A 16 23.37 30.59 3.56
CA VAL A 16 22.27 29.84 4.20
C VAL A 16 22.23 28.44 3.68
N SER A 17 22.59 27.45 4.49
CA SER A 17 22.54 26.04 4.13
C SER A 17 21.25 25.37 4.62
N VAL A 18 20.68 25.83 5.75
CA VAL A 18 19.50 25.24 6.37
C VAL A 18 18.41 26.30 6.56
N VAL A 19 17.24 26.05 5.99
CA VAL A 19 16.05 26.90 6.09
C VAL A 19 14.95 26.15 6.81
N GLY A 20 14.39 26.72 7.87
CA GLY A 20 13.30 26.17 8.66
C GLY A 20 11.96 26.82 8.33
N VAL A 21 10.91 26.02 8.31
CA VAL A 21 9.52 26.46 8.19
C VAL A 21 8.73 25.84 9.34
N HIS A 22 8.10 26.66 10.16
CA HIS A 22 7.37 26.15 11.33
C HIS A 22 5.95 26.68 11.42
N GLY A 23 5.11 25.96 12.16
CA GLY A 23 3.72 26.33 12.40
C GLY A 23 2.86 25.12 12.77
N MET A 24 1.64 25.38 13.19
CA MET A 24 0.71 24.37 13.68
C MET A 24 0.48 23.22 12.67
N GLY A 25 0.01 22.07 13.16
CA GLY A 25 -0.50 20.99 12.31
C GLY A 25 -1.65 21.49 11.43
N GLY A 26 -1.71 21.06 10.16
CA GLY A 26 -2.78 21.45 9.24
C GLY A 26 -2.71 22.87 8.67
N ILE A 27 -1.67 23.66 8.99
CA ILE A 27 -1.49 25.03 8.53
C ILE A 27 -1.00 25.15 7.07
N GLY A 28 -0.57 24.06 6.46
CA GLY A 28 -0.12 24.03 5.07
C GLY A 28 1.40 24.04 4.87
N LYS A 29 2.23 23.69 5.88
CA LYS A 29 3.71 23.58 5.75
C LYS A 29 4.13 22.70 4.58
N THR A 30 3.66 21.47 4.55
CA THR A 30 3.93 20.50 3.48
C THR A 30 3.52 21.03 2.10
N THR A 31 2.36 21.70 2.00
CA THR A 31 1.90 22.32 0.76
C THR A 31 2.84 23.42 0.31
N MET A 32 3.28 24.26 1.24
CA MET A 32 4.22 25.35 0.98
C MET A 32 5.56 24.83 0.46
N VAL A 33 6.15 23.82 1.12
CA VAL A 33 7.46 23.28 0.69
C VAL A 33 7.37 22.53 -0.62
N LYS A 34 6.26 21.83 -0.93
CA LYS A 34 6.00 21.23 -2.24
C LYS A 34 5.91 22.29 -3.35
N GLU A 35 5.26 23.42 -3.10
CA GLU A 35 5.18 24.53 -4.07
C GLU A 35 6.55 25.19 -4.27
N ILE A 36 7.34 25.36 -3.22
CA ILE A 36 8.73 25.83 -3.31
C ILE A 36 9.55 24.85 -4.15
N ALA A 37 9.49 23.56 -3.84
CA ALA A 37 10.18 22.50 -4.57
C ALA A 37 9.90 22.57 -6.07
N ARG A 38 8.62 22.73 -6.45
CA ARG A 38 8.20 22.88 -7.85
C ARG A 38 8.78 24.12 -8.52
N LYS A 39 8.88 25.24 -7.79
CA LYS A 39 9.38 26.51 -8.34
C LYS A 39 10.90 26.56 -8.49
N VAL A 40 11.65 25.88 -7.64
CA VAL A 40 13.12 25.90 -7.62
C VAL A 40 13.77 24.82 -8.47
N LYS A 41 13.07 23.70 -8.74
CA LYS A 41 13.56 22.61 -9.57
C LYS A 41 13.85 23.07 -10.99
N GLY A 42 15.05 22.77 -11.49
CA GLY A 42 15.53 23.19 -12.81
C GLY A 42 15.87 24.67 -12.94
N LYS A 43 15.76 25.46 -11.86
CA LYS A 43 16.12 26.90 -11.83
C LYS A 43 17.25 27.19 -10.85
N LEU A 44 17.04 26.94 -9.57
CA LEU A 44 18.03 27.11 -8.51
C LEU A 44 18.76 25.79 -8.20
N PHE A 45 18.07 24.67 -8.29
CA PHE A 45 18.57 23.34 -8.01
C PHE A 45 18.33 22.41 -9.19
N ASP A 46 19.31 21.58 -9.48
CA ASP A 46 19.23 20.56 -10.54
C ASP A 46 18.27 19.44 -10.16
N SER A 47 18.23 19.13 -8.85
CA SER A 47 17.32 18.14 -8.29
C SER A 47 16.69 18.64 -6.99
N VAL A 48 15.46 18.17 -6.71
CA VAL A 48 14.77 18.39 -5.43
C VAL A 48 14.30 17.05 -4.94
N VAL A 49 14.62 16.76 -3.69
CA VAL A 49 14.26 15.51 -3.00
C VAL A 49 13.39 15.86 -1.81
N ILE A 50 12.33 15.09 -1.58
CA ILE A 50 11.41 15.29 -0.45
C ILE A 50 11.34 13.99 0.34
N ALA A 51 11.71 14.04 1.62
CA ALA A 51 11.54 12.93 2.54
C ALA A 51 10.68 13.37 3.73
N THR A 52 9.75 12.52 4.15
CA THR A 52 8.92 12.75 5.33
C THR A 52 9.55 12.05 6.53
N VAL A 53 9.73 12.80 7.61
CA VAL A 53 10.28 12.29 8.87
C VAL A 53 9.11 11.88 9.76
N THR A 54 9.12 10.63 10.22
CA THR A 54 8.11 10.13 11.16
C THR A 54 8.48 10.51 12.59
N GLN A 55 7.51 10.55 13.50
CA GLN A 55 7.72 10.90 14.90
C GLN A 55 8.77 9.99 15.57
N ALA A 56 8.73 8.68 15.31
CA ALA A 56 9.87 7.80 15.59
C ALA A 56 10.81 7.86 14.39
N ILE A 57 12.01 8.41 14.60
CA ILE A 57 13.01 8.60 13.54
C ILE A 57 13.44 7.23 13.00
N ASP A 58 13.29 7.05 11.69
CA ASP A 58 13.75 5.89 10.93
C ASP A 58 14.71 6.38 9.82
N ILE A 59 16.00 6.36 10.13
CA ILE A 59 17.05 6.85 9.24
C ILE A 59 17.07 6.05 7.94
N GLU A 60 16.90 4.74 8.01
CA GLU A 60 16.92 3.88 6.82
C GLU A 60 15.77 4.21 5.88
N LYS A 61 14.59 4.48 6.42
CA LYS A 61 13.43 4.91 5.64
C LYS A 61 13.67 6.26 4.95
N ILE A 62 14.30 7.21 5.66
CA ILE A 62 14.66 8.52 5.09
C ILE A 62 15.68 8.34 3.96
N GLN A 63 16.73 7.53 4.17
CA GLN A 63 17.73 7.22 3.15
C GLN A 63 17.10 6.61 1.90
N ASN A 64 16.21 5.64 2.07
CA ASN A 64 15.52 5.00 0.95
C ASN A 64 14.63 5.99 0.18
N GLN A 65 13.87 6.86 0.86
CA GLN A 65 13.08 7.91 0.20
C GLN A 65 13.97 8.86 -0.63
N ILE A 66 15.11 9.29 -0.10
CA ILE A 66 16.06 10.15 -0.81
C ILE A 66 16.61 9.43 -2.04
N ALA A 67 17.00 8.17 -1.90
CA ALA A 67 17.53 7.35 -2.99
C ALA A 67 16.52 7.18 -4.13
N ASP A 68 15.25 6.93 -3.82
CA ASP A 68 14.17 6.79 -4.81
C ASP A 68 14.04 8.05 -5.67
N PHE A 69 14.06 9.25 -5.05
CA PHE A 69 14.02 10.53 -5.79
C PHE A 69 15.25 10.78 -6.67
N LEU A 70 16.40 10.23 -6.30
CA LEU A 70 17.64 10.36 -7.06
C LEU A 70 17.83 9.26 -8.11
N GLY A 71 16.91 8.28 -8.18
CA GLY A 71 17.04 7.10 -9.02
C GLY A 71 18.23 6.22 -8.63
N LEU A 72 18.61 6.24 -7.34
CA LEU A 72 19.73 5.49 -6.78
C LEU A 72 19.21 4.16 -6.21
N LYS A 73 19.85 3.05 -6.60
CA LYS A 73 19.63 1.75 -5.97
C LYS A 73 20.80 1.46 -5.04
N PHE A 74 20.52 1.13 -3.79
CA PHE A 74 21.54 0.71 -2.84
C PHE A 74 21.97 -0.73 -3.11
N GLU A 75 23.27 -0.94 -3.20
CA GLU A 75 23.90 -2.26 -3.13
C GLU A 75 24.37 -2.53 -1.68
N GLU A 76 24.52 -1.46 -0.90
CA GLU A 76 24.97 -1.46 0.48
C GLU A 76 23.87 -1.94 1.43
N GLN A 77 24.23 -2.86 2.34
CA GLN A 77 23.29 -3.36 3.35
C GLN A 77 23.31 -2.56 4.65
N SER A 78 24.43 -1.89 4.97
CA SER A 78 24.55 -1.11 6.21
C SER A 78 24.07 0.34 6.04
N MET A 79 23.48 0.91 7.09
CA MET A 79 23.05 2.32 7.11
C MET A 79 24.22 3.28 6.83
N VAL A 80 25.40 3.00 7.37
CA VAL A 80 26.61 3.81 7.13
C VAL A 80 27.04 3.76 5.66
N GLY A 81 26.97 2.57 5.03
CA GLY A 81 27.25 2.43 3.60
C GLY A 81 26.27 3.21 2.73
N LYS A 82 24.97 3.11 3.06
CA LYS A 82 23.91 3.90 2.39
C LYS A 82 24.12 5.40 2.55
N ALA A 83 24.48 5.88 3.76
CA ALA A 83 24.80 7.27 4.01
C ALA A 83 25.98 7.77 3.15
N PHE A 84 27.05 7.00 3.08
CA PHE A 84 28.21 7.32 2.23
C PHE A 84 27.80 7.42 0.75
N ARG A 85 27.04 6.46 0.26
CA ARG A 85 26.56 6.43 -1.13
C ARG A 85 25.65 7.62 -1.47
N LEU A 86 24.75 7.99 -0.55
CA LEU A 86 23.91 9.19 -0.70
C LEU A 86 24.74 10.45 -0.72
N ARG A 87 25.72 10.59 0.19
CA ARG A 87 26.63 11.75 0.27
C ARG A 87 27.35 11.98 -1.04
N GLU A 88 27.93 10.94 -1.62
CA GLU A 88 28.61 11.03 -2.92
C GLU A 88 27.64 11.44 -4.04
N ARG A 89 26.44 10.83 -4.07
CA ARG A 89 25.45 11.15 -5.09
C ARG A 89 24.92 12.60 -5.00
N LEU A 90 24.76 13.11 -3.79
CA LEU A 90 24.30 14.49 -3.54
C LEU A 90 25.35 15.53 -3.85
N LYS A 91 26.66 15.20 -3.81
CA LYS A 91 27.77 16.12 -4.16
C LYS A 91 27.88 16.38 -5.67
N GLU A 92 27.32 15.53 -6.51
CA GLU A 92 27.41 15.66 -7.97
C GLU A 92 26.62 16.85 -8.55
N LYS A 93 25.61 17.35 -7.84
CA LYS A 93 24.62 18.33 -8.34
C LYS A 93 24.21 19.32 -7.27
N ARG A 94 23.62 20.45 -7.70
CA ARG A 94 22.91 21.33 -6.76
C ARG A 94 21.59 20.70 -6.37
N VAL A 95 21.43 20.33 -5.11
CA VAL A 95 20.27 19.60 -4.62
C VAL A 95 19.60 20.35 -3.47
N LEU A 96 18.28 20.50 -3.54
CA LEU A 96 17.46 20.87 -2.39
C LEU A 96 16.91 19.59 -1.76
N VAL A 97 17.29 19.31 -0.52
CA VAL A 97 16.71 18.25 0.28
C VAL A 97 15.65 18.85 1.18
N VAL A 98 14.42 18.39 1.06
CA VAL A 98 13.30 18.77 1.92
C VAL A 98 13.07 17.64 2.91
N LEU A 99 13.18 17.94 4.22
CA LEU A 99 12.79 17.03 5.29
C LEU A 99 11.51 17.58 5.93
N ASP A 100 10.41 16.92 5.67
CA ASP A 100 9.08 17.37 6.08
C ASP A 100 8.64 16.71 7.40
N ASP A 101 8.08 17.50 8.30
CA ASP A 101 7.52 17.16 9.61
C ASP A 101 8.56 16.57 10.60
N ILE A 102 9.62 17.35 10.90
CA ILE A 102 10.65 16.99 11.88
C ILE A 102 10.11 17.21 13.31
N TRP A 103 10.24 16.20 14.17
CA TRP A 103 9.74 16.21 15.54
C TRP A 103 10.82 16.38 16.60
N GLU A 104 12.03 15.91 16.32
CA GLU A 104 13.21 15.99 17.19
C GLU A 104 14.49 16.12 16.37
N LYS A 105 15.63 16.24 17.02
CA LYS A 105 16.93 16.35 16.37
C LYS A 105 17.20 15.11 15.51
N LEU A 106 17.49 15.34 14.24
CA LEU A 106 17.92 14.33 13.28
C LEU A 106 19.40 14.52 12.95
N ASP A 107 20.18 13.47 13.01
CA ASP A 107 21.57 13.48 12.59
C ASP A 107 21.67 13.45 11.06
N ILE A 108 22.02 14.58 10.48
CA ILE A 108 22.11 14.77 9.03
C ILE A 108 23.27 13.98 8.42
N GLU A 109 24.35 13.76 9.20
CA GLU A 109 25.49 12.98 8.76
C GLU A 109 25.16 11.49 8.67
N GLU A 110 24.38 10.97 9.64
CA GLU A 110 23.88 9.59 9.60
C GLU A 110 22.93 9.36 8.43
N VAL A 111 22.14 10.36 8.04
CA VAL A 111 21.30 10.28 6.82
C VAL A 111 22.16 10.27 5.57
N GLY A 112 23.34 10.92 5.59
CA GLY A 112 24.25 11.02 4.45
C GLY A 112 24.03 12.28 3.59
N ILE A 113 23.55 13.38 4.18
CA ILE A 113 23.36 14.66 3.47
C ILE A 113 24.58 15.56 3.69
N PRO A 114 25.33 15.94 2.63
CA PRO A 114 26.46 16.85 2.74
C PRO A 114 25.97 18.30 2.88
N LEU A 115 26.46 19.02 3.90
CA LEU A 115 26.10 20.42 4.15
C LEU A 115 27.33 21.31 4.37
N GLY A 116 27.13 22.62 4.24
CA GLY A 116 28.13 23.62 4.55
C GLY A 116 29.35 23.56 3.63
N ASP A 117 30.53 23.48 4.22
CA ASP A 117 31.81 23.48 3.48
C ASP A 117 32.04 22.21 2.66
N GLU A 118 31.35 21.12 2.97
CA GLU A 118 31.45 19.86 2.21
C GLU A 118 30.82 19.98 0.81
N HIS A 119 29.69 20.69 0.71
CA HIS A 119 29.03 20.91 -0.58
C HIS A 119 28.08 22.12 -0.55
N LYS A 120 28.54 23.27 -1.00
CA LYS A 120 27.74 24.49 -1.07
C LYS A 120 26.52 24.41 -2.02
N GLY A 121 26.46 23.44 -2.88
CA GLY A 121 25.32 23.19 -3.77
C GLY A 121 24.15 22.41 -3.12
N CYS A 122 24.35 21.84 -1.92
CA CYS A 122 23.30 21.15 -1.20
C CYS A 122 22.69 22.07 -0.13
N LYS A 123 21.35 22.19 -0.13
CA LYS A 123 20.61 22.96 0.89
C LYS A 123 19.49 22.13 1.49
N LEU A 124 19.20 22.40 2.76
CA LEU A 124 18.10 21.79 3.50
C LEU A 124 16.94 22.76 3.65
N LEU A 125 15.74 22.28 3.37
CA LEU A 125 14.49 22.95 3.72
C LEU A 125 13.71 22.04 4.68
N LEU A 126 13.53 22.49 5.92
CA LEU A 126 12.99 21.73 7.02
C LEU A 126 11.59 22.20 7.36
N THR A 127 10.68 21.30 7.71
CA THR A 127 9.43 21.72 8.33
C THR A 127 9.28 21.08 9.72
N SER A 128 8.71 21.82 10.67
CA SER A 128 8.40 21.34 12.01
C SER A 128 7.14 22.01 12.56
N ARG A 129 6.53 21.40 13.56
CA ARG A 129 5.48 22.05 14.34
C ARG A 129 6.06 23.05 15.35
N GLU A 130 7.27 22.79 15.81
CA GLU A 130 7.94 23.54 16.86
C GLU A 130 9.20 24.25 16.33
N LEU A 131 9.29 25.55 16.63
CA LEU A 131 10.46 26.37 16.27
C LEU A 131 11.73 25.87 16.98
N ASN A 132 11.61 25.38 18.22
CA ASN A 132 12.75 24.95 19.02
C ASN A 132 13.51 23.77 18.40
N VAL A 133 12.79 22.85 17.74
CA VAL A 133 13.37 21.72 17.00
C VAL A 133 14.24 22.22 15.85
N LEU A 134 13.79 23.25 15.13
CA LEU A 134 14.53 23.83 14.01
C LEU A 134 15.74 24.63 14.46
N LEU A 135 15.61 25.41 15.54
CA LEU A 135 16.69 26.25 16.05
C LEU A 135 17.77 25.43 16.76
N ASN A 136 17.38 24.66 17.77
CA ASN A 136 18.32 23.99 18.68
C ASN A 136 18.61 22.54 18.26
N GLY A 137 17.72 21.91 17.51
CA GLY A 137 17.89 20.53 17.03
C GLY A 137 18.60 20.46 15.68
N MET A 138 18.27 21.37 14.76
CA MET A 138 18.68 21.29 13.35
C MET A 138 19.54 22.47 12.89
N ASP A 139 19.91 23.40 13.78
CA ASP A 139 20.72 24.58 13.48
C ASP A 139 20.26 25.39 12.25
N ALA A 140 18.95 25.58 12.14
CA ALA A 140 18.38 26.26 10.99
C ALA A 140 18.75 27.76 10.98
N HIS A 141 19.45 28.20 9.94
CA HIS A 141 20.00 29.56 9.78
C HIS A 141 18.90 30.62 9.66
N LYS A 142 17.82 30.31 8.93
CA LYS A 142 16.64 31.19 8.78
C LYS A 142 15.36 30.39 9.01
N ASN A 143 14.45 30.98 9.80
CA ASN A 143 13.19 30.32 10.16
C ASN A 143 12.00 31.19 9.77
N PHE A 144 10.97 30.56 9.17
CA PHE A 144 9.78 31.21 8.66
C PHE A 144 8.53 30.66 9.34
N PRO A 145 7.77 31.49 10.09
CA PRO A 145 6.50 31.05 10.67
C PRO A 145 5.41 31.04 9.59
N ILE A 146 4.64 29.94 9.51
CA ILE A 146 3.39 29.90 8.74
C ILE A 146 2.23 30.10 9.70
N GLY A 147 1.42 31.14 9.45
CA GLY A 147 0.20 31.41 10.14
C GLY A 147 -1.05 30.91 9.40
N VAL A 148 -2.22 31.11 10.02
CA VAL A 148 -3.51 30.85 9.38
C VAL A 148 -3.69 31.72 8.13
N LEU A 149 -4.51 31.25 7.19
CA LEU A 149 -4.88 32.02 6.00
C LEU A 149 -5.68 33.26 6.42
N ASN A 150 -5.41 34.39 5.75
CA ASN A 150 -6.27 35.57 5.90
C ASN A 150 -7.68 35.30 5.28
N GLU A 151 -8.65 36.15 5.58
CA GLU A 151 -10.05 35.97 5.16
C GLU A 151 -10.21 35.74 3.65
N LYS A 152 -9.42 36.47 2.83
CA LYS A 152 -9.48 36.34 1.37
C LYS A 152 -8.89 35.01 0.91
N GLU A 153 -7.73 34.63 1.42
CA GLU A 153 -7.07 33.34 1.09
C GLU A 153 -7.92 32.17 1.57
N ALA A 154 -8.51 32.28 2.76
CA ALA A 154 -9.43 31.28 3.33
C ALA A 154 -10.66 31.09 2.46
N TRP A 155 -11.27 32.19 2.01
CA TRP A 155 -12.42 32.17 1.11
C TRP A 155 -12.06 31.58 -0.28
N ASP A 156 -10.94 31.95 -0.84
CA ASP A 156 -10.47 31.41 -2.13
C ASP A 156 -10.21 29.91 -2.06
N LEU A 157 -9.60 29.43 -0.97
CA LEU A 157 -9.43 27.99 -0.73
C LEU A 157 -10.78 27.29 -0.55
N PHE A 158 -11.69 27.90 0.23
CA PHE A 158 -13.03 27.37 0.50
C PHE A 158 -13.81 27.19 -0.81
N LYS A 159 -13.84 28.21 -1.67
CA LYS A 159 -14.48 28.12 -3.00
C LYS A 159 -13.90 27.00 -3.84
N LYS A 160 -12.58 26.92 -3.91
CA LYS A 160 -11.89 25.87 -4.69
C LYS A 160 -12.30 24.46 -4.24
N LYS A 161 -12.58 24.26 -2.96
CA LYS A 161 -12.95 22.95 -2.40
C LYS A 161 -14.44 22.67 -2.47
N ALA A 162 -15.29 23.64 -2.16
CA ALA A 162 -16.75 23.50 -2.18
C ALA A 162 -17.34 23.53 -3.61
N GLY A 163 -16.65 24.18 -4.56
CA GLY A 163 -17.12 24.38 -5.94
C GLY A 163 -17.87 25.69 -6.13
N ASP A 164 -18.16 26.02 -7.41
CA ASP A 164 -18.70 27.34 -7.80
C ASP A 164 -20.12 27.62 -7.29
N CYS A 165 -20.85 26.60 -6.84
CA CYS A 165 -22.20 26.76 -6.29
C CYS A 165 -22.25 27.73 -5.09
N VAL A 166 -21.15 27.91 -4.35
CA VAL A 166 -21.07 28.82 -3.19
C VAL A 166 -21.11 30.31 -3.59
N GLU A 167 -20.97 30.65 -4.85
CA GLU A 167 -21.11 32.03 -5.36
C GLU A 167 -22.55 32.40 -5.67
N SER A 168 -23.55 31.48 -5.58
CA SER A 168 -24.93 31.78 -5.80
C SER A 168 -25.50 32.76 -4.75
N PHE A 169 -26.47 33.59 -5.13
CA PHE A 169 -27.01 34.65 -4.30
C PHE A 169 -27.51 34.15 -2.92
N ASP A 170 -28.19 33.03 -2.90
CA ASP A 170 -28.77 32.46 -1.68
C ASP A 170 -27.76 31.75 -0.79
N LEU A 171 -26.72 31.14 -1.38
CA LEU A 171 -25.78 30.31 -0.63
C LEU A 171 -24.55 31.06 -0.16
N LYS A 172 -24.07 32.05 -0.92
CA LYS A 172 -22.86 32.79 -0.62
C LYS A 172 -22.78 33.37 0.80
N PRO A 173 -23.80 34.02 1.35
CA PRO A 173 -23.72 34.55 2.72
C PRO A 173 -23.49 33.45 3.77
N ILE A 174 -24.16 32.32 3.62
CA ILE A 174 -24.04 31.18 4.55
C ILE A 174 -22.68 30.51 4.40
N ALA A 175 -22.24 30.29 3.18
CA ALA A 175 -20.92 29.69 2.88
C ALA A 175 -19.77 30.56 3.44
N MET A 176 -19.88 31.87 3.40
CA MET A 176 -18.89 32.77 4.00
C MET A 176 -18.86 32.65 5.52
N GLU A 177 -20.01 32.54 6.19
CA GLU A 177 -20.05 32.32 7.64
C GLU A 177 -19.50 30.94 8.03
N VAL A 178 -19.80 29.88 7.27
CA VAL A 178 -19.19 28.55 7.45
C VAL A 178 -17.68 28.61 7.30
N ALA A 179 -17.16 29.30 6.25
CA ALA A 179 -15.72 29.47 6.04
C ALA A 179 -15.04 30.19 7.20
N LYS A 180 -15.67 31.20 7.80
CA LYS A 180 -15.15 31.91 8.99
C LYS A 180 -15.03 30.97 10.21
N LYS A 181 -15.96 30.02 10.38
CA LYS A 181 -15.89 29.02 11.48
C LYS A 181 -14.67 28.10 11.37
N CYS A 182 -14.09 27.95 10.18
CA CYS A 182 -12.83 27.21 9.97
C CYS A 182 -11.56 27.97 10.44
N ALA A 183 -11.72 29.22 10.96
CA ALA A 183 -10.65 30.04 11.56
C ALA A 183 -9.39 30.20 10.69
N GLY A 184 -9.51 30.17 9.36
CA GLY A 184 -8.39 30.27 8.41
C GLY A 184 -7.46 29.05 8.38
N LEU A 185 -7.82 27.94 9.02
CA LEU A 185 -7.04 26.71 9.00
C LEU A 185 -7.28 25.93 7.71
N PRO A 186 -6.27 25.70 6.84
CA PRO A 186 -6.44 25.04 5.56
C PRO A 186 -7.10 23.65 5.65
N ILE A 187 -6.74 22.85 6.65
CA ILE A 187 -7.34 21.53 6.84
C ILE A 187 -8.82 21.61 7.22
N ALA A 188 -9.20 22.50 8.13
CA ALA A 188 -10.59 22.71 8.52
C ALA A 188 -11.44 23.21 7.33
N ILE A 189 -10.88 24.14 6.55
CA ILE A 189 -11.51 24.64 5.32
C ILE A 189 -11.71 23.49 4.32
N ALA A 190 -10.68 22.68 4.09
CA ALA A 190 -10.75 21.59 3.12
C ALA A 190 -11.78 20.51 3.50
N THR A 191 -11.82 20.11 4.78
CA THR A 191 -12.75 19.08 5.26
C THR A 191 -14.20 19.56 5.25
N VAL A 192 -14.48 20.76 5.78
CA VAL A 192 -15.84 21.30 5.82
C VAL A 192 -16.37 21.63 4.41
N ALA A 193 -15.56 22.30 3.58
CA ALA A 193 -15.93 22.62 2.22
C ALA A 193 -16.13 21.36 1.36
N GLY A 194 -15.29 20.34 1.55
CA GLY A 194 -15.41 19.04 0.89
C GLY A 194 -16.70 18.31 1.26
N ALA A 195 -17.03 18.26 2.55
CA ALA A 195 -18.26 17.64 3.06
C ALA A 195 -19.55 18.35 2.55
N LEU A 196 -19.48 19.68 2.35
CA LEU A 196 -20.62 20.47 1.89
C LEU A 196 -20.68 20.63 0.37
N ARG A 197 -19.75 20.06 -0.36
CA ARG A 197 -19.76 20.12 -1.82
C ARG A 197 -21.02 19.49 -2.39
N ASN A 198 -21.67 20.19 -3.35
CA ASN A 198 -22.93 19.77 -3.99
C ASN A 198 -24.14 19.60 -3.04
N LYS A 199 -24.06 20.10 -1.82
CA LYS A 199 -25.14 20.03 -0.85
C LYS A 199 -26.15 21.18 -1.04
N ARG A 200 -27.38 20.97 -0.60
CA ARG A 200 -28.49 21.93 -0.72
C ARG A 200 -28.44 23.00 0.37
N LEU A 201 -29.07 24.14 0.15
CA LEU A 201 -29.07 25.28 1.05
C LEU A 201 -29.44 24.94 2.51
N PHE A 202 -30.39 24.04 2.73
CA PHE A 202 -30.81 23.67 4.09
C PHE A 202 -29.71 22.88 4.83
N GLU A 203 -28.89 22.09 4.11
CA GLU A 203 -27.75 21.37 4.68
C GLU A 203 -26.64 22.35 5.09
N TRP A 204 -26.40 23.39 4.31
CA TRP A 204 -25.46 24.47 4.65
C TRP A 204 -25.93 25.26 5.90
N LYS A 205 -27.24 25.56 6.03
CA LYS A 205 -27.79 26.20 7.21
C LYS A 205 -27.64 25.34 8.46
N ASN A 206 -27.86 24.02 8.32
CA ASN A 206 -27.66 23.09 9.41
C ASN A 206 -26.18 22.99 9.83
N ALA A 207 -25.26 22.87 8.85
CA ALA A 207 -23.84 22.87 9.10
C ALA A 207 -23.35 24.10 9.86
N LEU A 208 -23.80 25.31 9.45
CA LEU A 208 -23.46 26.53 10.16
C LEU A 208 -23.92 26.49 11.62
N ARG A 209 -25.15 26.06 11.86
CA ARG A 209 -25.73 25.96 13.21
C ARG A 209 -24.96 24.93 14.08
N GLU A 210 -24.53 23.84 13.51
CA GLU A 210 -23.74 22.81 14.23
C GLU A 210 -22.33 23.30 14.56
N LEU A 211 -21.67 23.98 13.63
CA LEU A 211 -20.35 24.57 13.83
C LEU A 211 -20.36 25.77 14.81
N GLU A 212 -21.54 26.34 15.12
CA GLU A 212 -21.72 27.38 16.13
C GLU A 212 -21.85 26.83 17.54
N ARG A 213 -22.17 25.54 17.72
CA ARG A 213 -22.25 24.92 19.05
C ARG A 213 -20.88 24.85 19.71
N PRO A 214 -20.76 25.25 20.99
CA PRO A 214 -19.48 25.13 21.69
C PRO A 214 -19.07 23.66 21.78
N SER A 215 -17.85 23.32 21.32
CA SER A 215 -17.30 22.00 21.57
C SER A 215 -16.90 21.85 23.04
N SER A 216 -17.13 20.68 23.62
CA SER A 216 -16.89 20.38 25.03
C SER A 216 -15.41 20.24 25.43
N SER A 217 -14.47 20.52 24.55
CA SER A 217 -13.03 20.37 24.77
C SER A 217 -12.30 21.70 25.00
N ASN A 218 -11.49 21.77 26.06
CA ASN A 218 -10.82 22.98 26.59
C ASN A 218 -9.47 23.31 25.93
N PHE A 219 -9.27 23.12 24.62
CA PHE A 219 -7.98 23.45 23.98
C PHE A 219 -8.07 24.64 23.04
N THR A 220 -7.26 25.66 23.23
CA THR A 220 -7.23 26.90 22.45
C THR A 220 -6.53 26.73 21.11
N GLY A 221 -7.08 27.25 20.02
CA GLY A 221 -6.45 27.37 18.68
C GLY A 221 -6.54 26.12 17.80
N ILE A 222 -6.31 24.93 18.34
CA ILE A 222 -6.44 23.64 17.64
C ILE A 222 -7.91 23.21 17.54
N ASN A 223 -8.78 23.75 18.39
CA ASN A 223 -10.19 23.38 18.53
C ASN A 223 -11.00 23.53 17.24
N ALA A 224 -10.76 24.56 16.45
CA ALA A 224 -11.51 24.78 15.21
C ALA A 224 -11.26 23.67 14.19
N ALA A 225 -10.01 23.15 14.09
CA ALA A 225 -9.69 22.04 13.20
C ALA A 225 -10.34 20.74 13.68
N TYR A 226 -10.23 20.45 14.97
CA TYR A 226 -10.85 19.23 15.56
C TYR A 226 -12.37 19.27 15.44
N SER A 227 -13.01 20.40 15.76
CA SER A 227 -14.47 20.55 15.61
C SER A 227 -14.92 20.42 14.17
N ALA A 228 -14.16 20.96 13.22
CA ALA A 228 -14.46 20.86 11.80
C ALA A 228 -14.31 19.41 11.29
N ILE A 229 -13.30 18.67 11.76
CA ILE A 229 -13.07 17.27 11.40
C ILE A 229 -14.15 16.38 12.06
N GLU A 230 -14.43 16.56 13.36
CA GLU A 230 -15.50 15.85 14.09
C GLU A 230 -16.85 16.09 13.41
N TRP A 231 -17.13 17.34 13.01
CA TRP A 231 -18.32 17.65 12.25
C TRP A 231 -18.35 16.93 10.89
N SER A 232 -17.26 16.97 10.12
CA SER A 232 -17.16 16.29 8.82
C SER A 232 -17.32 14.78 8.95
N PHE A 233 -16.75 14.19 10.00
CA PHE A 233 -16.92 12.78 10.34
C PHE A 233 -18.38 12.44 10.64
N ASN A 234 -19.05 13.23 11.49
CA ASN A 234 -20.45 13.01 11.84
C ASN A 234 -21.37 13.15 10.62
N TYR A 235 -20.96 13.94 9.62
CA TYR A 235 -21.69 14.16 8.38
C TYR A 235 -21.53 13.02 7.36
N LEU A 236 -20.66 12.04 7.61
CA LEU A 236 -20.55 10.85 6.76
C LEU A 236 -21.87 10.06 6.74
N GLU A 237 -22.22 9.56 5.55
CA GLU A 237 -23.56 9.07 5.19
C GLU A 237 -24.02 7.81 5.96
N SER A 238 -23.08 6.95 6.41
CA SER A 238 -23.41 5.70 7.08
C SER A 238 -22.38 5.31 8.15
N GLU A 239 -22.80 4.46 9.07
CA GLU A 239 -21.90 3.88 10.07
C GLU A 239 -20.81 3.02 9.43
N GLU A 240 -21.09 2.34 8.31
CA GLU A 240 -20.08 1.61 7.53
C GLU A 240 -18.94 2.53 7.08
N VAL A 241 -19.26 3.72 6.54
CA VAL A 241 -18.27 4.71 6.08
C VAL A 241 -17.48 5.26 7.26
N LYS A 242 -18.14 5.55 8.39
CA LYS A 242 -17.50 6.05 9.61
C LYS A 242 -16.52 5.03 10.18
N LEU A 243 -16.94 3.76 10.30
CA LEU A 243 -16.07 2.69 10.78
C LEU A 243 -14.91 2.43 9.83
N THR A 244 -15.13 2.48 8.51
CA THR A 244 -14.06 2.37 7.52
C THR A 244 -13.04 3.49 7.66
N PHE A 245 -13.47 4.73 7.88
CA PHE A 245 -12.56 5.85 8.16
C PHE A 245 -11.76 5.64 9.45
N LEU A 246 -12.39 5.15 10.52
CA LEU A 246 -11.69 4.84 11.76
C LEU A 246 -10.67 3.70 11.58
N LEU A 247 -10.97 2.68 10.75
CA LEU A 247 -10.01 1.64 10.38
C LEU A 247 -8.84 2.21 9.57
N CYS A 248 -9.06 3.21 8.69
CA CYS A 248 -7.97 3.93 8.05
C CYS A 248 -7.03 4.57 9.08
N SER A 249 -7.57 5.08 10.20
CA SER A 249 -6.75 5.64 11.28
C SER A 249 -5.97 4.56 12.06
N VAL A 250 -6.48 3.34 12.13
CA VAL A 250 -5.76 2.18 12.68
C VAL A 250 -4.57 1.80 11.78
N ILE A 251 -4.76 1.78 10.46
CA ILE A 251 -3.71 1.50 9.48
C ILE A 251 -2.68 2.65 9.45
N GLY A 252 -3.14 3.91 9.47
CA GLY A 252 -2.30 5.11 9.52
C GLY A 252 -1.77 5.56 8.16
N HIS A 253 -0.61 6.26 8.18
CA HIS A 253 0.00 6.83 6.98
C HIS A 253 0.40 5.79 5.94
N ASN A 254 0.25 6.17 4.67
CA ASN A 254 0.61 5.34 3.52
C ASN A 254 -0.04 3.94 3.57
N GLY A 255 -1.29 3.88 4.05
CA GLY A 255 -2.04 2.65 4.24
C GLY A 255 -2.36 1.94 2.94
N LEU A 256 -2.26 0.61 2.91
CA LEU A 256 -2.71 -0.20 1.80
C LEU A 256 -4.24 -0.32 1.80
N VAL A 257 -4.87 -0.09 0.66
CA VAL A 257 -6.32 -0.29 0.50
C VAL A 257 -6.68 -1.77 0.68
N GLU A 258 -5.78 -2.69 0.28
CA GLU A 258 -6.00 -4.12 0.43
C GLU A 258 -6.05 -4.58 1.90
N ASP A 259 -5.21 -4.00 2.79
CA ASP A 259 -5.30 -4.27 4.23
C ASP A 259 -6.68 -3.82 4.78
N LEU A 260 -7.18 -2.67 4.30
CA LEU A 260 -8.51 -2.18 4.66
C LEU A 260 -9.64 -3.10 4.15
N VAL A 261 -9.52 -3.64 2.93
CA VAL A 261 -10.45 -4.64 2.39
C VAL A 261 -10.48 -5.88 3.28
N ARG A 262 -9.31 -6.41 3.65
CA ARG A 262 -9.20 -7.59 4.52
C ARG A 262 -9.82 -7.33 5.90
N TYR A 263 -9.59 -6.16 6.50
CA TYR A 263 -10.17 -5.80 7.80
C TYR A 263 -11.70 -5.65 7.74
N THR A 264 -12.21 -4.96 6.72
CA THR A 264 -13.67 -4.76 6.58
C THR A 264 -14.42 -6.07 6.33
N LEU A 265 -13.83 -6.98 5.55
CA LEU A 265 -14.36 -8.33 5.34
C LEU A 265 -14.32 -9.17 6.61
N GLY A 266 -13.16 -9.23 7.28
CA GLY A 266 -13.02 -9.98 8.52
C GLY A 266 -14.01 -9.53 9.60
N LEU A 267 -14.24 -8.22 9.73
CA LEU A 267 -15.23 -7.66 10.64
C LEU A 267 -16.67 -7.91 10.20
N GLY A 268 -16.90 -8.19 8.91
CA GLY A 268 -18.25 -8.25 8.33
C GLY A 268 -18.92 -6.89 8.34
N LEU A 269 -18.15 -5.83 7.96
CA LEU A 269 -18.59 -4.45 8.09
C LEU A 269 -19.67 -4.06 7.08
N PHE A 270 -19.67 -4.66 5.89
CA PHE A 270 -20.57 -4.30 4.80
C PHE A 270 -21.70 -5.32 4.65
N ASP A 271 -22.93 -4.88 4.84
CA ASP A 271 -24.10 -5.72 4.60
C ASP A 271 -24.27 -5.98 3.09
N GLY A 272 -24.64 -7.21 2.73
CA GLY A 272 -24.92 -7.59 1.35
C GLY A 272 -23.70 -7.73 0.45
N VAL A 273 -22.48 -7.70 1.00
CA VAL A 273 -21.22 -7.92 0.28
C VAL A 273 -20.76 -9.37 0.50
N TYR A 274 -20.76 -10.16 -0.57
CA TYR A 274 -20.49 -11.59 -0.50
C TYR A 274 -19.23 -12.02 -1.25
N THR A 275 -18.71 -11.19 -2.14
CA THR A 275 -17.50 -11.49 -2.91
C THR A 275 -16.34 -10.58 -2.52
N MET A 276 -15.10 -11.05 -2.78
CA MET A 276 -13.89 -10.25 -2.57
C MET A 276 -13.88 -9.00 -3.46
N GLU A 277 -14.35 -9.14 -4.70
CA GLU A 277 -14.43 -8.04 -5.66
C GLU A 277 -15.44 -6.97 -5.23
N GLU A 278 -16.64 -7.37 -4.79
CA GLU A 278 -17.64 -6.44 -4.25
C GLU A 278 -17.07 -5.66 -3.05
N ALA A 279 -16.38 -6.35 -2.14
CA ALA A 279 -15.76 -5.72 -0.98
C ALA A 279 -14.68 -4.71 -1.41
N ARG A 280 -13.83 -5.08 -2.35
CA ARG A 280 -12.77 -4.22 -2.89
C ARG A 280 -13.38 -2.98 -3.56
N ASN A 281 -14.40 -3.14 -4.40
CA ASN A 281 -15.10 -2.04 -5.05
C ASN A 281 -15.80 -1.12 -4.03
N LYS A 282 -16.41 -1.68 -2.99
CA LYS A 282 -17.05 -0.90 -1.92
C LYS A 282 -16.01 -0.09 -1.14
N VAL A 283 -14.89 -0.70 -0.73
CA VAL A 283 -13.80 -0.01 -0.02
C VAL A 283 -13.19 1.09 -0.88
N LEU A 284 -12.90 0.82 -2.16
CA LEU A 284 -12.38 1.83 -3.09
C LEU A 284 -13.33 3.02 -3.21
N THR A 285 -14.65 2.77 -3.29
CA THR A 285 -15.67 3.82 -3.32
C THR A 285 -15.66 4.64 -2.03
N VAL A 286 -15.59 3.99 -0.87
CA VAL A 286 -15.51 4.69 0.42
C VAL A 286 -14.23 5.51 0.52
N VAL A 287 -13.08 4.96 0.15
CA VAL A 287 -11.79 5.67 0.14
C VAL A 287 -11.85 6.89 -0.79
N ALA A 288 -12.43 6.76 -1.99
CA ALA A 288 -12.61 7.88 -2.91
C ALA A 288 -13.49 8.99 -2.31
N ASN A 289 -14.59 8.64 -1.63
CA ASN A 289 -15.47 9.59 -0.95
C ASN A 289 -14.78 10.29 0.24
N LEU A 290 -13.97 9.56 1.02
CA LEU A 290 -13.17 10.11 2.12
C LEU A 290 -12.07 11.06 1.60
N LYS A 291 -11.45 10.74 0.46
CA LYS A 291 -10.50 11.65 -0.22
C LYS A 291 -11.20 12.90 -0.73
N ALA A 292 -12.39 12.77 -1.33
CA ALA A 292 -13.19 13.92 -1.79
C ALA A 292 -13.59 14.85 -0.64
N SER A 293 -13.84 14.29 0.55
CA SER A 293 -14.16 15.05 1.78
C SER A 293 -12.92 15.55 2.51
N ALA A 294 -11.72 15.37 1.95
CA ALA A 294 -10.41 15.72 2.55
C ALA A 294 -10.16 15.08 3.94
N LEU A 295 -10.83 13.97 4.25
CA LEU A 295 -10.54 13.12 5.42
C LEU A 295 -9.41 12.14 5.13
N LEU A 296 -9.20 11.77 3.86
CA LEU A 296 -8.01 11.06 3.39
C LEU A 296 -7.31 11.87 2.31
N LEU A 297 -6.06 11.54 2.07
CA LEU A 297 -5.20 12.14 1.04
C LEU A 297 -4.83 11.09 -0.01
N ASP A 298 -4.47 11.58 -1.20
CA ASP A 298 -3.83 10.74 -2.20
C ASP A 298 -2.44 10.32 -1.73
N SER A 299 -2.06 9.10 -2.08
CA SER A 299 -0.71 8.58 -1.91
C SER A 299 0.02 8.55 -3.26
N TYR A 300 1.17 7.89 -3.35
CA TYR A 300 1.95 7.82 -4.59
C TYR A 300 1.34 6.90 -5.66
N ASN A 301 0.37 6.05 -5.30
CA ASN A 301 -0.44 5.25 -6.22
C ASN A 301 -1.86 5.04 -5.68
N ASP A 302 -2.76 4.50 -6.53
CA ASP A 302 -4.17 4.28 -6.18
C ASP A 302 -4.40 3.10 -5.23
N GLU A 303 -3.40 2.23 -5.03
CA GLU A 303 -3.46 1.10 -4.09
C GLU A 303 -3.32 1.55 -2.64
N ARG A 304 -3.05 2.84 -2.42
CA ARG A 304 -2.78 3.41 -1.10
C ARG A 304 -3.58 4.67 -0.85
N PHE A 305 -3.76 4.94 0.42
CA PHE A 305 -4.26 6.21 0.93
C PHE A 305 -3.29 6.79 1.95
N ASP A 306 -3.40 8.08 2.17
CA ASP A 306 -2.71 8.75 3.26
C ASP A 306 -3.71 9.55 4.11
N ILE A 307 -3.32 9.93 5.32
CA ILE A 307 -4.13 10.69 6.26
C ILE A 307 -3.31 11.83 6.84
N HIS A 308 -3.88 13.03 6.87
CA HIS A 308 -3.21 14.19 7.48
C HIS A 308 -3.15 14.00 9.00
N ASP A 309 -2.02 14.34 9.65
CA ASP A 309 -1.83 14.13 11.10
C ASP A 309 -2.96 14.66 11.96
N VAL A 310 -3.45 15.89 11.70
CA VAL A 310 -4.54 16.47 12.49
C VAL A 310 -5.85 15.70 12.29
N VAL A 311 -6.09 15.18 11.09
CA VAL A 311 -7.25 14.32 10.81
C VAL A 311 -7.06 12.97 11.51
N TRP A 312 -5.85 12.42 11.45
CA TRP A 312 -5.51 11.18 12.14
C TRP A 312 -5.71 11.29 13.66
N ASP A 313 -5.14 12.33 14.30
CA ASP A 313 -5.31 12.57 15.73
C ASP A 313 -6.78 12.76 16.11
N SER A 314 -7.56 13.48 15.28
CA SER A 314 -9.00 13.64 15.48
C SER A 314 -9.74 12.31 15.36
N ALA A 315 -9.43 11.50 14.35
CA ALA A 315 -10.02 10.18 14.16
C ALA A 315 -9.76 9.26 15.35
N LEU A 316 -8.53 9.26 15.89
CA LEU A 316 -8.18 8.47 17.07
C LEU A 316 -8.90 8.96 18.34
N ALA A 317 -9.07 10.26 18.50
CA ALA A 317 -9.85 10.82 19.62
C ALA A 317 -11.34 10.43 19.54
N ILE A 318 -11.94 10.47 18.33
CA ILE A 318 -13.31 10.01 18.08
C ILE A 318 -13.43 8.50 18.32
N ALA A 319 -12.49 7.71 17.80
CA ALA A 319 -12.45 6.26 17.94
C ALA A 319 -12.43 5.84 19.42
N LEU A 320 -11.61 6.52 20.22
CA LEU A 320 -11.48 6.27 21.66
C LEU A 320 -12.76 6.65 22.42
N LYS A 321 -13.32 7.84 22.13
CA LYS A 321 -14.44 8.43 22.88
C LYS A 321 -15.76 7.73 22.55
N ASP A 322 -16.06 7.55 21.27
CA ASP A 322 -17.41 7.22 20.81
C ASP A 322 -17.54 5.77 20.32
N TYR A 323 -16.42 5.11 19.92
CA TYR A 323 -16.43 3.78 19.29
C TYR A 323 -15.75 2.70 20.11
N ARG A 324 -15.23 3.03 21.30
CA ARG A 324 -14.51 2.08 22.16
C ARG A 324 -13.33 1.41 21.43
N MET A 325 -12.59 2.19 20.64
CA MET A 325 -11.41 1.74 19.92
C MET A 325 -10.16 2.31 20.57
N LEU A 326 -9.24 1.44 20.99
CA LEU A 326 -7.98 1.82 21.59
C LEU A 326 -6.85 1.63 20.59
N VAL A 327 -6.21 2.72 20.17
CA VAL A 327 -5.05 2.69 19.27
C VAL A 327 -3.86 3.34 19.98
N LEU A 328 -2.83 2.54 20.30
CA LEU A 328 -1.64 2.97 21.02
C LEU A 328 -0.43 2.96 20.10
N ARG A 329 0.20 4.14 19.94
CA ARG A 329 1.37 4.33 19.05
C ARG A 329 2.67 4.46 19.84
N ASP A 330 2.70 5.36 20.82
CA ASP A 330 3.96 5.82 21.41
C ASP A 330 4.04 5.64 22.95
N HIS A 331 2.91 5.57 23.63
CA HIS A 331 2.85 5.51 25.10
C HIS A 331 1.82 4.50 25.60
N VAL A 332 2.16 3.87 26.73
CA VAL A 332 1.23 3.01 27.48
C VAL A 332 0.35 3.89 28.34
N PRO A 333 -0.96 3.97 28.10
CA PRO A 333 -1.84 4.68 28.99
C PRO A 333 -1.91 4.00 30.36
N LYS A 334 -2.12 4.79 31.42
CA LYS A 334 -2.35 4.25 32.77
C LYS A 334 -3.56 3.29 32.81
N GLU A 335 -4.52 3.53 31.92
CA GLU A 335 -5.74 2.73 31.75
C GLU A 335 -5.47 1.29 31.28
N TRP A 336 -4.29 0.99 30.70
CA TRP A 336 -3.90 -0.38 30.34
C TRP A 336 -3.84 -1.32 31.54
N SER A 337 -3.65 -0.79 32.76
CA SER A 337 -3.67 -1.54 34.02
C SER A 337 -5.08 -1.67 34.62
N ASP A 338 -6.08 -0.98 34.07
CA ASP A 338 -7.45 -0.95 34.56
C ASP A 338 -8.29 -2.01 33.84
N LYS A 339 -8.54 -3.13 34.52
CA LYS A 339 -9.28 -4.27 33.97
C LYS A 339 -10.70 -3.94 33.53
N GLU A 340 -11.40 -3.03 34.21
CA GLU A 340 -12.78 -2.64 33.86
C GLU A 340 -12.81 -1.87 32.54
N LYS A 341 -11.81 -1.05 32.26
CA LYS A 341 -11.68 -0.31 31.02
C LYS A 341 -11.29 -1.21 29.87
N ILE A 342 -10.34 -2.16 30.09
CA ILE A 342 -9.92 -3.10 29.05
C ILE A 342 -11.10 -3.92 28.52
N ASN A 343 -12.00 -4.36 29.41
CA ASN A 343 -13.18 -5.15 29.04
C ASN A 343 -14.22 -4.39 28.20
N SER A 344 -14.10 -3.08 28.07
CA SER A 344 -15.03 -2.26 27.33
C SER A 344 -14.69 -2.05 25.84
N TRP A 345 -13.47 -2.41 25.41
CA TRP A 345 -12.99 -2.11 24.05
C TRP A 345 -13.55 -3.06 23.00
N SER A 346 -13.94 -2.51 21.85
CA SER A 346 -14.33 -3.28 20.64
C SER A 346 -13.17 -3.53 19.70
N LEU A 347 -12.16 -2.63 19.69
CA LEU A 347 -10.96 -2.71 18.89
C LEU A 347 -9.75 -2.30 19.74
N ILE A 348 -8.65 -3.06 19.62
CA ILE A 348 -7.36 -2.73 20.23
C ILE A 348 -6.27 -2.83 19.16
N SER A 349 -5.47 -1.76 19.01
CA SER A 349 -4.29 -1.72 18.14
C SER A 349 -3.07 -1.25 18.92
N LEU A 350 -2.05 -2.11 19.01
CA LEU A 350 -0.82 -1.91 19.80
C LEU A 350 0.37 -1.82 18.85
N ARG A 351 0.87 -0.61 18.61
CA ARG A 351 2.06 -0.36 17.79
C ARG A 351 3.28 0.08 18.58
N CYS A 352 3.15 0.14 19.90
CA CYS A 352 4.20 0.63 20.79
C CYS A 352 5.00 -0.54 21.40
N PRO A 353 6.32 -0.65 21.13
CA PRO A 353 7.17 -1.70 21.70
C PRO A 353 7.21 -1.73 23.24
N GLN A 354 7.00 -0.58 23.90
CA GLN A 354 7.06 -0.45 25.36
C GLN A 354 5.85 -1.09 26.07
N ILE A 355 4.70 -1.20 25.41
CA ILE A 355 3.48 -1.82 25.98
C ILE A 355 3.67 -3.30 26.28
N ILE A 356 4.49 -3.92 25.53
CA ILE A 356 4.63 -5.33 25.33
C ILE A 356 5.31 -6.01 26.53
N ALA A 357 6.16 -5.28 27.26
CA ALA A 357 6.71 -5.76 28.52
C ALA A 357 5.64 -6.02 29.60
N ASN A 358 4.40 -5.52 29.41
CA ASN A 358 3.33 -5.51 30.41
C ASN A 358 2.00 -6.10 29.90
N LEU A 359 2.01 -6.98 28.87
CA LEU A 359 0.80 -7.68 28.45
C LEU A 359 0.21 -8.49 29.63
N PRO A 360 -1.11 -8.43 29.88
CA PRO A 360 -1.74 -9.27 30.89
C PRO A 360 -1.62 -10.76 30.51
N LYS A 361 -1.61 -11.65 31.51
CA LYS A 361 -1.54 -13.10 31.24
C LYS A 361 -2.75 -13.61 30.46
N GLU A 362 -3.92 -13.04 30.70
CA GLU A 362 -5.18 -13.30 30.01
C GLU A 362 -5.86 -11.96 29.73
N MET A 363 -6.41 -11.80 28.51
CA MET A 363 -7.19 -10.62 28.14
C MET A 363 -8.68 -10.93 28.37
N GLU A 364 -9.26 -10.25 29.35
CA GLU A 364 -10.67 -10.39 29.70
C GLU A 364 -11.49 -9.33 28.93
N CYS A 365 -11.69 -9.53 27.61
CA CYS A 365 -12.44 -8.60 26.77
C CYS A 365 -13.41 -9.33 25.85
N SER A 366 -14.62 -9.60 26.34
CA SER A 366 -15.63 -10.37 25.60
C SER A 366 -16.21 -9.61 24.39
N GLY A 367 -16.16 -8.28 24.40
CA GLY A 367 -16.65 -7.42 23.31
C GLY A 367 -15.62 -7.13 22.22
N LEU A 368 -14.39 -7.66 22.35
CA LEU A 368 -13.32 -7.39 21.40
C LEU A 368 -13.56 -8.12 20.07
N SER A 369 -13.67 -7.36 18.98
CA SER A 369 -13.84 -7.89 17.63
C SER A 369 -12.59 -7.77 16.75
N PHE A 370 -11.66 -6.86 17.09
CA PHE A 370 -10.45 -6.61 16.34
C PHE A 370 -9.26 -6.42 17.28
N PHE A 371 -8.18 -7.14 17.03
CA PHE A 371 -6.91 -6.99 17.74
C PHE A 371 -5.76 -6.92 16.73
N HIS A 372 -4.99 -5.83 16.80
CA HIS A 372 -3.76 -5.65 16.02
C HIS A 372 -2.58 -5.42 16.95
N MET A 373 -1.48 -6.10 16.67
CA MET A 373 -0.21 -5.87 17.36
C MET A 373 0.96 -5.98 16.37
N ALA A 374 1.86 -5.00 16.44
CA ALA A 374 3.06 -4.96 15.61
C ALA A 374 4.28 -4.80 16.50
N SER A 375 4.96 -5.90 16.84
CA SER A 375 6.24 -5.88 17.58
C SER A 375 6.81 -7.28 17.84
N ALA A 376 8.13 -7.38 17.99
CA ALA A 376 8.88 -8.60 18.26
C ALA A 376 8.73 -9.12 19.72
N VAL A 377 7.51 -9.30 20.23
CA VAL A 377 7.28 -9.69 21.63
C VAL A 377 6.42 -10.93 21.80
N LYS A 378 6.72 -11.67 22.89
CA LYS A 378 6.00 -12.91 23.22
C LYS A 378 4.62 -12.60 23.80
N ILE A 379 3.58 -13.10 23.15
CA ILE A 379 2.21 -13.11 23.66
C ILE A 379 2.10 -14.23 24.70
N PRO A 380 1.52 -13.96 25.90
CA PRO A 380 1.31 -15.01 26.89
C PRO A 380 0.45 -16.19 26.36
N PRO A 381 0.73 -17.45 26.75
CA PRO A 381 0.03 -18.61 26.19
C PRO A 381 -1.49 -18.59 26.34
N ASN A 382 -2.03 -17.98 27.38
CA ASN A 382 -3.46 -17.89 27.69
C ASN A 382 -4.11 -16.57 27.27
N PHE A 383 -3.38 -15.68 26.56
CA PHE A 383 -3.77 -14.31 26.31
C PHE A 383 -5.17 -14.19 25.66
N PHE A 384 -5.49 -15.03 24.69
CA PHE A 384 -6.76 -14.99 23.95
C PHE A 384 -7.88 -15.87 24.51
N LYS A 385 -7.70 -16.47 25.69
CA LYS A 385 -8.64 -17.46 26.24
C LYS A 385 -10.08 -16.92 26.43
N GLN A 386 -10.23 -15.65 26.73
CA GLN A 386 -11.52 -15.01 27.03
C GLN A 386 -12.06 -14.14 25.87
N THR A 387 -11.38 -14.10 24.73
CA THR A 387 -11.75 -13.22 23.58
C THR A 387 -12.42 -13.98 22.44
N LYS A 388 -13.39 -14.83 22.75
CA LYS A 388 -14.05 -15.72 21.77
C LYS A 388 -14.70 -14.98 20.60
N GLY A 389 -15.23 -13.76 20.82
CA GLY A 389 -15.87 -12.92 19.80
C GLY A 389 -14.89 -12.19 18.87
N LEU A 390 -13.57 -12.47 18.97
CA LEU A 390 -12.58 -11.84 18.10
C LEU A 390 -12.76 -12.31 16.66
N LYS A 391 -12.95 -11.35 15.75
CA LYS A 391 -13.16 -11.61 14.30
C LYS A 391 -11.90 -11.36 13.48
N VAL A 392 -11.10 -10.39 13.87
CA VAL A 392 -9.85 -10.01 13.18
C VAL A 392 -8.70 -10.03 14.17
N LEU A 393 -7.68 -10.82 13.86
CA LEU A 393 -6.41 -10.88 14.59
C LEU A 393 -5.27 -10.58 13.63
N ASP A 394 -4.58 -9.44 13.85
CA ASP A 394 -3.42 -9.05 13.06
C ASP A 394 -2.19 -8.97 13.97
N LEU A 395 -1.22 -9.85 13.72
CA LEU A 395 0.03 -10.00 14.45
C LEU A 395 1.21 -9.76 13.50
N PHE A 396 1.34 -8.51 13.06
CA PHE A 396 2.32 -8.07 12.08
C PHE A 396 3.74 -7.99 12.67
N ARG A 397 4.76 -8.48 11.92
CA ARG A 397 6.18 -8.45 12.33
C ARG A 397 6.46 -9.07 13.70
N MET A 398 5.78 -10.16 14.02
CA MET A 398 5.97 -10.89 15.25
C MET A 398 7.04 -11.99 15.14
N GLN A 399 7.58 -12.40 16.28
CA GLN A 399 8.50 -13.54 16.36
C GLN A 399 7.92 -14.60 17.29
N PHE A 400 7.58 -15.75 16.73
CA PHE A 400 7.02 -16.87 17.47
C PHE A 400 7.85 -18.14 17.23
N SER A 401 8.20 -18.86 18.31
CA SER A 401 8.57 -20.27 18.19
C SER A 401 7.33 -21.14 17.96
N SER A 402 6.19 -20.75 18.53
CA SER A 402 4.86 -21.31 18.27
C SER A 402 3.80 -20.29 18.62
N LEU A 403 2.66 -20.33 17.94
CA LEU A 403 1.53 -19.46 18.24
C LEU A 403 0.97 -19.76 19.64
N PRO A 404 0.40 -18.76 20.36
CA PRO A 404 -0.21 -18.99 21.67
C PRO A 404 -1.31 -20.06 21.59
N LYS A 405 -1.27 -21.09 22.46
CA LYS A 405 -2.26 -22.16 22.46
C LYS A 405 -3.70 -21.67 22.62
N SER A 406 -3.89 -20.50 23.25
CA SER A 406 -5.20 -19.88 23.43
C SER A 406 -5.89 -19.43 22.12
N ILE A 407 -5.18 -19.40 21.00
CA ILE A 407 -5.76 -19.10 19.67
C ILE A 407 -6.90 -20.07 19.31
N ILE A 408 -6.87 -21.33 19.75
CA ILE A 408 -7.95 -22.32 19.53
C ILE A 408 -9.32 -21.87 20.08
N HIS A 409 -9.32 -20.93 21.04
CA HIS A 409 -10.57 -20.41 21.62
C HIS A 409 -11.21 -19.28 20.79
N LEU A 410 -10.56 -18.82 19.73
CA LEU A 410 -11.05 -17.76 18.84
C LEU A 410 -12.03 -18.34 17.81
N THR A 411 -13.17 -18.82 18.30
CA THR A 411 -14.16 -19.54 17.47
C THR A 411 -14.80 -18.66 16.39
N ASP A 412 -14.85 -17.34 16.58
CA ASP A 412 -15.46 -16.39 15.66
C ASP A 412 -14.42 -15.72 14.73
N LEU A 413 -13.16 -16.19 14.78
CA LEU A 413 -12.09 -15.57 13.99
C LEU A 413 -12.30 -15.83 12.48
N ARG A 414 -12.38 -14.73 11.74
CA ARG A 414 -12.56 -14.73 10.27
C ARG A 414 -11.30 -14.30 9.53
N MET A 415 -10.46 -13.50 10.16
CA MET A 415 -9.21 -13.04 9.56
C MET A 415 -8.05 -13.22 10.53
N LEU A 416 -6.98 -13.87 10.06
CA LEU A 416 -5.69 -13.97 10.73
C LEU A 416 -4.59 -13.43 9.80
N CYS A 417 -3.82 -12.45 10.29
CA CYS A 417 -2.65 -11.92 9.61
C CYS A 417 -1.39 -12.20 10.46
N LEU A 418 -0.40 -12.85 9.86
CA LEU A 418 0.94 -13.11 10.39
C LEU A 418 2.02 -12.59 9.42
N LYS A 419 1.68 -11.56 8.66
CA LYS A 419 2.55 -10.96 7.64
C LYS A 419 3.88 -10.48 8.23
N GLU A 420 4.98 -10.76 7.53
CA GLU A 420 6.35 -10.41 7.92
C GLU A 420 6.75 -11.00 9.31
N SER A 421 6.11 -12.06 9.77
CA SER A 421 6.36 -12.71 11.05
C SER A 421 7.18 -14.00 10.87
N THR A 422 8.00 -14.33 11.85
CA THR A 422 8.67 -15.65 11.92
C THR A 422 7.84 -16.56 12.82
N VAL A 423 7.40 -17.69 12.28
CA VAL A 423 6.57 -18.69 12.98
C VAL A 423 7.05 -20.09 12.57
N ASP A 424 7.51 -20.88 13.54
CA ASP A 424 8.03 -22.23 13.26
C ASP A 424 6.91 -23.27 13.14
N ASP A 425 5.79 -23.08 13.86
CA ASP A 425 4.66 -24.03 13.90
C ASP A 425 3.32 -23.29 13.80
N ILE A 426 2.55 -23.65 12.77
CA ILE A 426 1.23 -23.08 12.47
C ILE A 426 0.10 -24.14 12.53
N ILE A 427 0.36 -25.36 13.02
CA ILE A 427 -0.62 -26.45 13.09
C ILE A 427 -1.92 -26.00 13.76
N VAL A 428 -1.79 -25.19 14.82
CA VAL A 428 -2.93 -24.70 15.60
C VAL A 428 -3.93 -23.87 14.79
N ILE A 429 -3.51 -23.29 13.65
CA ILE A 429 -4.39 -22.50 12.77
C ILE A 429 -5.50 -23.40 12.17
N GLY A 430 -5.22 -24.68 11.91
CA GLY A 430 -6.20 -25.66 11.42
C GLY A 430 -7.45 -25.81 12.31
N GLU A 431 -7.40 -25.41 13.58
CA GLU A 431 -8.56 -25.42 14.48
C GLU A 431 -9.52 -24.22 14.28
N LEU A 432 -9.13 -23.20 13.51
CA LEU A 432 -9.91 -21.98 13.31
C LEU A 432 -10.91 -22.15 12.14
N LYS A 433 -11.93 -22.96 12.32
CA LYS A 433 -12.85 -23.43 11.26
C LYS A 433 -13.63 -22.33 10.54
N ASN A 434 -13.81 -21.16 11.16
CA ASN A 434 -14.52 -20.02 10.60
C ASN A 434 -13.58 -19.02 9.89
N LEU A 435 -12.29 -19.38 9.73
CA LEU A 435 -11.31 -18.51 9.09
C LEU A 435 -11.62 -18.36 7.59
N GLU A 436 -11.80 -17.12 7.15
CA GLU A 436 -12.06 -16.75 5.76
C GLU A 436 -10.83 -16.14 5.08
N ILE A 437 -9.95 -15.48 5.84
CA ILE A 437 -8.76 -14.78 5.33
C ILE A 437 -7.56 -15.19 6.17
N LEU A 438 -6.53 -15.74 5.51
CA LEU A 438 -5.24 -16.03 6.12
C LEU A 438 -4.12 -15.33 5.33
N ASP A 439 -3.47 -14.37 5.98
CA ASP A 439 -2.33 -13.64 5.42
C ASP A 439 -1.04 -14.06 6.12
N LEU A 440 -0.21 -14.79 5.42
CA LEU A 440 1.12 -15.25 5.84
C LEU A 440 2.23 -14.60 5.00
N ALA A 441 1.93 -13.56 4.22
CA ALA A 441 2.87 -12.95 3.29
C ALA A 441 4.18 -12.55 3.97
N LYS A 442 5.30 -12.90 3.33
CA LYS A 442 6.67 -12.65 3.81
C LYS A 442 6.95 -13.26 5.19
N SER A 443 6.20 -14.27 5.62
CA SER A 443 6.48 -14.97 6.87
C SER A 443 7.59 -16.02 6.68
N GLY A 444 8.24 -16.38 7.80
CA GLY A 444 9.29 -17.40 7.84
C GLY A 444 8.74 -18.83 8.02
N ILE A 445 7.53 -19.13 7.54
CA ILE A 445 6.97 -20.49 7.59
C ILE A 445 7.73 -21.42 6.66
N LYS A 446 7.96 -22.68 7.11
CA LYS A 446 8.65 -23.72 6.33
C LYS A 446 7.71 -24.75 5.75
N GLU A 447 6.56 -24.93 6.39
CA GLU A 447 5.56 -25.92 6.02
C GLU A 447 4.14 -25.37 6.12
N LEU A 448 3.30 -25.73 5.16
CA LEU A 448 1.84 -25.64 5.24
C LEU A 448 1.30 -27.04 5.61
N PRO A 449 0.99 -27.28 6.90
CA PRO A 449 0.71 -28.62 7.40
C PRO A 449 -0.67 -29.12 6.99
N LYS A 450 -0.87 -30.44 7.04
CA LYS A 450 -2.14 -31.10 6.64
C LYS A 450 -3.37 -30.62 7.42
N GLU A 451 -3.21 -30.11 8.63
CA GLU A 451 -4.29 -29.55 9.45
C GLU A 451 -4.96 -28.34 8.80
N MET A 452 -4.26 -27.65 7.89
CA MET A 452 -4.80 -26.53 7.12
C MET A 452 -5.95 -26.96 6.18
N ALA A 453 -6.01 -28.23 5.78
CA ALA A 453 -7.12 -28.82 5.02
C ALA A 453 -8.49 -28.67 5.73
N GLN A 454 -8.50 -28.40 7.03
CA GLN A 454 -9.71 -28.20 7.82
C GLN A 454 -10.33 -26.80 7.67
N LEU A 455 -9.63 -25.86 7.02
CA LEU A 455 -10.08 -24.48 6.83
C LEU A 455 -10.99 -24.33 5.60
N THR A 456 -12.08 -25.11 5.57
CA THR A 456 -12.99 -25.19 4.41
C THR A 456 -13.73 -23.89 4.09
N GLN A 457 -13.76 -22.92 5.01
CA GLN A 457 -14.35 -21.58 4.80
C GLN A 457 -13.34 -20.55 4.27
N LEU A 458 -12.06 -20.96 4.05
CA LEU A 458 -11.03 -20.05 3.64
C LEU A 458 -11.27 -19.55 2.21
N ARG A 459 -11.33 -18.23 2.04
CA ARG A 459 -11.60 -17.52 0.79
C ARG A 459 -10.37 -16.83 0.21
N LEU A 460 -9.42 -16.43 1.07
CA LEU A 460 -8.16 -15.83 0.68
C LEU A 460 -7.02 -16.48 1.47
N LEU A 461 -6.01 -16.96 0.74
CA LEU A 461 -4.74 -17.43 1.28
C LEU A 461 -3.59 -16.66 0.63
N ASP A 462 -2.85 -15.91 1.44
CA ASP A 462 -1.69 -15.16 0.97
C ASP A 462 -0.40 -15.73 1.57
N LEU A 463 0.38 -16.40 0.73
CA LEU A 463 1.70 -16.99 1.02
C LEU A 463 2.80 -16.23 0.27
N SER A 464 2.51 -15.04 -0.29
CA SER A 464 3.47 -14.28 -1.10
C SER A 464 4.77 -14.04 -0.36
N TRP A 465 5.90 -14.30 -1.02
CA TRP A 465 7.24 -14.08 -0.48
C TRP A 465 7.60 -14.90 0.76
N CYS A 466 6.92 -16.00 1.05
CA CYS A 466 7.33 -16.98 2.06
C CYS A 466 8.52 -17.79 1.54
N ARG A 467 9.72 -17.21 1.61
CA ARG A 467 10.93 -17.75 0.95
C ARG A 467 11.47 -19.03 1.56
N GLU A 468 11.05 -19.34 2.80
CA GLU A 468 11.45 -20.54 3.53
C GLU A 468 10.43 -21.67 3.40
N LEU A 469 9.31 -21.46 2.68
CA LEU A 469 8.28 -22.47 2.48
C LEU A 469 8.78 -23.54 1.51
N GLU A 470 9.06 -24.73 2.04
CA GLU A 470 9.59 -25.90 1.32
C GLU A 470 8.54 -27.01 1.18
N ILE A 471 7.57 -27.10 2.10
CA ILE A 471 6.60 -28.17 2.16
C ILE A 471 5.17 -27.61 2.18
N ILE A 472 4.35 -28.08 1.26
CA ILE A 472 2.89 -27.97 1.33
C ILE A 472 2.37 -29.41 1.37
N SER A 473 1.78 -29.82 2.49
CA SER A 473 1.28 -31.19 2.64
C SER A 473 0.28 -31.53 1.53
N PRO A 474 0.32 -32.75 0.95
CA PRO A 474 -0.63 -33.18 -0.09
C PRO A 474 -2.08 -32.99 0.34
N ASP A 475 -2.96 -32.73 -0.63
CA ASP A 475 -4.40 -32.51 -0.50
C ASP A 475 -4.83 -31.30 0.36
N VAL A 476 -3.89 -30.50 0.83
CA VAL A 476 -4.21 -29.28 1.60
C VAL A 476 -4.93 -28.27 0.72
N LEU A 477 -4.37 -27.94 -0.45
CA LEU A 477 -4.96 -26.94 -1.33
C LEU A 477 -6.32 -27.40 -1.87
N SER A 478 -6.43 -28.65 -2.33
CA SER A 478 -7.67 -29.20 -2.87
C SER A 478 -8.83 -29.24 -1.87
N SER A 479 -8.53 -29.26 -0.57
CA SER A 479 -9.52 -29.23 0.51
C SER A 479 -10.14 -27.85 0.79
N LEU A 480 -9.52 -26.76 0.29
CA LEU A 480 -9.96 -25.38 0.51
C LEU A 480 -11.07 -24.99 -0.48
N SER A 481 -12.22 -25.65 -0.45
CA SER A 481 -13.27 -25.58 -1.47
C SER A 481 -13.86 -24.17 -1.71
N GLU A 482 -13.83 -23.29 -0.72
CA GLU A 482 -14.31 -21.91 -0.83
C GLU A 482 -13.21 -20.89 -1.24
N LEU A 483 -11.98 -21.38 -1.55
CA LEU A 483 -10.86 -20.51 -1.87
C LEU A 483 -11.09 -19.78 -3.19
N LYS A 484 -11.04 -18.43 -3.13
CA LYS A 484 -11.24 -17.52 -4.26
C LYS A 484 -9.94 -16.87 -4.73
N GLU A 485 -9.07 -16.56 -3.80
CA GLU A 485 -7.81 -15.88 -4.06
C GLU A 485 -6.65 -16.63 -3.40
N LEU A 486 -5.67 -17.04 -4.21
CA LEU A 486 -4.44 -17.70 -3.78
C LEU A 486 -3.23 -16.91 -4.28
N TYR A 487 -2.44 -16.41 -3.35
CA TYR A 487 -1.22 -15.67 -3.64
C TYR A 487 0.00 -16.43 -3.13
N MET A 488 0.86 -16.87 -4.04
CA MET A 488 2.08 -17.64 -3.74
C MET A 488 3.31 -17.08 -4.48
N GLY A 489 3.23 -15.89 -5.00
CA GLY A 489 4.32 -15.26 -5.74
C GLY A 489 5.59 -15.15 -4.92
N GLY A 490 6.72 -15.61 -5.47
CA GLY A 490 8.03 -15.56 -4.82
C GLY A 490 8.18 -16.47 -3.59
N SER A 491 7.31 -17.48 -3.43
CA SER A 491 7.35 -18.43 -2.30
C SER A 491 7.71 -19.86 -2.75
N PHE A 492 6.75 -20.74 -2.76
CA PHE A 492 6.88 -22.17 -2.99
C PHE A 492 7.10 -22.52 -4.48
N VAL A 493 7.98 -23.50 -4.76
CA VAL A 493 8.30 -23.99 -6.12
C VAL A 493 8.45 -25.50 -6.21
N GLU A 494 8.44 -26.18 -5.08
CA GLU A 494 8.68 -27.64 -4.95
C GLU A 494 7.41 -28.46 -5.20
N TRP A 495 6.69 -28.15 -6.30
CA TRP A 495 5.49 -28.86 -6.69
C TRP A 495 5.75 -30.32 -7.01
N GLU A 496 4.87 -31.23 -6.58
CA GLU A 496 4.97 -32.65 -6.89
C GLU A 496 4.56 -32.94 -8.34
N ASN A 497 5.24 -33.87 -8.98
CA ASN A 497 4.94 -34.27 -10.36
C ASN A 497 3.67 -35.13 -10.45
N GLU A 498 2.97 -35.06 -11.58
CA GLU A 498 1.88 -35.99 -11.89
C GLU A 498 2.35 -37.44 -11.89
N GLY A 499 1.54 -38.36 -11.30
CA GLY A 499 1.78 -39.80 -11.36
C GLY A 499 2.61 -40.37 -10.21
N VAL A 500 3.03 -39.57 -9.24
CA VAL A 500 3.62 -40.09 -7.99
C VAL A 500 2.49 -40.77 -7.17
N ALA A 501 2.76 -41.94 -6.64
CA ALA A 501 1.78 -42.66 -5.80
C ALA A 501 1.45 -41.86 -4.54
N GLU A 502 0.18 -41.83 -4.12
CA GLU A 502 -0.29 -41.01 -2.99
C GLU A 502 0.52 -41.18 -1.71
N ASN A 503 0.98 -42.41 -1.42
CA ASN A 503 1.80 -42.71 -0.26
C ASN A 503 3.27 -42.28 -0.38
N GLU A 504 3.70 -41.82 -1.54
CA GLU A 504 5.05 -41.35 -1.82
C GLU A 504 5.12 -39.81 -2.02
N LYS A 505 3.96 -39.15 -2.14
CA LYS A 505 3.89 -37.69 -2.28
C LYS A 505 4.40 -37.00 -1.01
N LYS A 506 5.32 -36.06 -1.19
CA LYS A 506 5.85 -35.20 -0.12
C LYS A 506 5.24 -33.82 -0.14
N ASN A 507 4.85 -33.34 -1.32
CA ASN A 507 4.34 -32.01 -1.56
C ASN A 507 3.00 -32.03 -2.31
N ALA A 508 2.29 -30.91 -2.27
CA ALA A 508 1.11 -30.67 -3.10
C ALA A 508 1.48 -30.67 -4.58
N SER A 509 0.57 -31.11 -5.43
CA SER A 509 0.69 -30.98 -6.88
C SER A 509 -0.16 -29.81 -7.40
N LEU A 510 0.21 -29.28 -8.58
CA LEU A 510 -0.60 -28.24 -9.24
C LEU A 510 -2.00 -28.74 -9.62
N ASP A 511 -2.20 -30.06 -9.75
CA ASP A 511 -3.52 -30.66 -10.01
C ASP A 511 -4.53 -30.40 -8.90
N GLU A 512 -4.07 -30.14 -7.68
CA GLU A 512 -4.96 -29.77 -6.58
C GLU A 512 -5.77 -28.51 -6.88
N LEU A 513 -5.22 -27.59 -7.69
CA LEU A 513 -5.91 -26.36 -8.10
C LEU A 513 -7.12 -26.62 -8.99
N ASN A 514 -7.18 -27.77 -9.69
CA ASN A 514 -8.35 -28.19 -10.47
C ASN A 514 -9.57 -28.48 -9.59
N ASN A 515 -9.35 -28.77 -8.31
CA ASN A 515 -10.40 -29.08 -7.33
C ASN A 515 -10.92 -27.83 -6.60
N LEU A 516 -10.49 -26.65 -6.99
CA LEU A 516 -10.90 -25.35 -6.41
C LEU A 516 -11.97 -24.67 -7.29
N PRO A 517 -13.27 -24.97 -7.09
CA PRO A 517 -14.33 -24.50 -7.99
C PRO A 517 -14.54 -22.97 -7.92
N CYS A 518 -14.13 -22.34 -6.83
CA CYS A 518 -14.33 -20.92 -6.57
C CYS A 518 -13.09 -20.06 -6.88
N LEU A 519 -11.97 -20.66 -7.32
CA LEU A 519 -10.72 -19.94 -7.54
C LEU A 519 -10.83 -19.01 -8.75
N THR A 520 -10.69 -17.70 -8.52
CA THR A 520 -10.73 -16.65 -9.54
C THR A 520 -9.43 -15.87 -9.66
N THR A 521 -8.61 -15.86 -8.60
CA THR A 521 -7.33 -15.14 -8.57
C THR A 521 -6.21 -16.08 -8.16
N LEU A 522 -5.14 -16.12 -8.97
CA LEU A 522 -3.98 -16.97 -8.74
C LEU A 522 -2.67 -16.22 -8.99
N ASP A 523 -1.77 -16.22 -8.00
CA ASP A 523 -0.39 -15.80 -8.16
C ASP A 523 0.52 -16.96 -7.76
N VAL A 524 1.25 -17.53 -8.74
CA VAL A 524 2.02 -18.76 -8.53
C VAL A 524 3.32 -18.78 -9.33
N HIS A 525 4.33 -19.44 -8.76
CA HIS A 525 5.56 -19.79 -9.44
C HIS A 525 5.64 -21.30 -9.69
N ILE A 526 5.96 -21.68 -10.90
CA ILE A 526 6.05 -23.07 -11.40
C ILE A 526 7.44 -23.27 -11.95
N SER A 527 8.20 -24.23 -11.44
CA SER A 527 9.58 -24.48 -11.85
C SER A 527 9.69 -25.03 -13.29
N ASP A 528 8.74 -25.87 -13.71
CA ASP A 528 8.74 -26.49 -15.04
C ASP A 528 7.34 -26.37 -15.69
N ALA A 529 7.33 -25.94 -16.95
CA ALA A 529 6.12 -25.85 -17.77
C ALA A 529 5.34 -27.18 -17.88
N GLN A 530 6.01 -28.33 -17.78
CA GLN A 530 5.39 -29.65 -17.85
C GLN A 530 4.51 -29.97 -16.63
N MET A 531 4.69 -29.26 -15.52
CA MET A 531 3.88 -29.41 -14.31
C MET A 531 2.52 -28.75 -14.42
N ILE A 532 2.27 -27.94 -15.45
CA ILE A 532 1.00 -27.21 -15.60
C ILE A 532 -0.10 -28.22 -15.97
N PRO A 533 -1.18 -28.30 -15.16
CA PRO A 533 -2.27 -29.22 -15.43
C PRO A 533 -2.92 -28.96 -16.79
N LYS A 534 -3.23 -30.04 -17.51
CA LYS A 534 -3.82 -29.97 -18.87
C LYS A 534 -5.28 -29.53 -18.90
N HIS A 535 -5.91 -29.38 -17.71
CA HIS A 535 -7.36 -29.18 -17.58
C HIS A 535 -7.76 -28.03 -16.63
N ARG A 536 -8.85 -27.37 -16.96
CA ARG A 536 -9.86 -26.56 -16.26
C ARG A 536 -9.46 -25.38 -15.36
N PHE A 537 -8.48 -25.41 -14.47
CA PHE A 537 -8.31 -24.30 -13.50
C PHE A 537 -8.06 -22.93 -14.18
N VAL A 538 -7.46 -22.95 -15.38
CA VAL A 538 -7.21 -21.76 -16.19
C VAL A 538 -8.50 -21.09 -16.70
N GLU A 539 -9.57 -21.86 -16.85
CA GLU A 539 -10.84 -21.34 -17.39
C GLU A 539 -11.56 -20.43 -16.40
N THR A 540 -11.44 -20.72 -15.11
CA THR A 540 -12.09 -19.99 -14.01
C THR A 540 -11.36 -18.74 -13.59
N LEU A 541 -10.06 -18.56 -13.98
CA LEU A 541 -9.27 -17.44 -13.55
C LEU A 541 -9.63 -16.13 -14.27
N ASP A 542 -10.01 -15.14 -13.48
CA ASP A 542 -10.23 -13.75 -13.92
C ASP A 542 -8.94 -12.94 -13.81
N LYS A 543 -8.15 -13.20 -12.77
CA LYS A 543 -6.88 -12.54 -12.50
C LYS A 543 -5.79 -13.55 -12.22
N TYR A 544 -4.61 -13.38 -12.84
CA TYR A 544 -3.47 -14.23 -12.53
C TYR A 544 -2.13 -13.55 -12.76
N VAL A 545 -1.13 -13.98 -11.97
CA VAL A 545 0.29 -13.79 -12.21
C VAL A 545 0.94 -15.17 -12.16
N ILE A 546 1.25 -15.74 -13.32
CA ILE A 546 1.86 -17.06 -13.41
C ILE A 546 3.26 -16.91 -13.95
N CYS A 547 4.25 -17.38 -13.18
CA CYS A 547 5.64 -17.43 -13.57
C CYS A 547 6.09 -18.87 -13.78
N VAL A 548 6.70 -19.15 -14.91
CA VAL A 548 7.18 -20.48 -15.29
C VAL A 548 8.67 -20.43 -15.58
N GLY A 549 9.41 -21.39 -15.02
CA GLY A 549 10.86 -21.52 -15.20
C GLY A 549 11.68 -20.90 -14.08
N ASP A 550 13.00 -20.94 -14.23
CA ASP A 550 13.95 -20.40 -13.25
C ASP A 550 13.97 -18.87 -13.31
N TYR A 551 13.25 -18.27 -12.38
CA TYR A 551 12.97 -16.84 -12.36
C TYR A 551 13.77 -16.13 -11.27
N ASN A 552 14.51 -15.08 -11.67
CA ASN A 552 15.20 -14.24 -10.69
C ASN A 552 14.19 -13.45 -9.86
N ARG A 553 14.06 -13.81 -8.57
CA ARG A 553 13.09 -13.30 -7.58
C ARG A 553 13.02 -11.77 -7.46
N LEU A 554 13.99 -11.03 -8.00
CA LEU A 554 14.07 -9.57 -7.92
C LEU A 554 13.13 -8.83 -8.90
N VAL A 555 12.56 -9.50 -9.91
CA VAL A 555 11.76 -8.85 -10.99
C VAL A 555 10.25 -8.84 -10.73
N TRP A 556 9.77 -9.45 -9.63
CA TRP A 556 8.35 -9.47 -9.26
C TRP A 556 7.72 -8.08 -9.01
N TYR A 557 8.54 -7.06 -8.75
CA TYR A 557 8.10 -5.71 -8.35
C TYR A 557 7.55 -4.84 -9.48
N GLN A 558 7.52 -5.29 -10.75
CA GLN A 558 7.09 -4.43 -11.85
C GLN A 558 5.64 -4.66 -12.26
N SER A 559 4.81 -3.70 -11.92
CA SER A 559 3.45 -3.36 -12.40
C SER A 559 2.34 -4.40 -12.25
N HIS A 560 1.47 -4.17 -11.28
CA HIS A 560 0.13 -4.78 -11.16
C HIS A 560 -0.94 -4.13 -12.09
N GLU A 561 -0.52 -3.48 -13.18
CA GLU A 561 -1.45 -2.75 -14.06
C GLU A 561 -2.27 -3.67 -14.97
N CYS A 562 -1.86 -4.93 -15.15
CA CYS A 562 -2.57 -5.93 -15.95
C CYS A 562 -3.16 -7.02 -15.07
N LEU A 563 -4.42 -7.40 -15.34
CA LEU A 563 -5.11 -8.43 -14.56
C LEU A 563 -4.54 -9.84 -14.84
N ARG A 564 -4.03 -10.09 -16.05
CA ARG A 564 -3.59 -11.41 -16.51
C ARG A 564 -2.16 -11.34 -17.01
N THR A 565 -1.23 -11.73 -16.17
CA THR A 565 0.21 -11.68 -16.41
C THR A 565 0.80 -13.08 -16.51
N LEU A 566 1.49 -13.36 -17.60
CA LEU A 566 2.25 -14.59 -17.81
C LEU A 566 3.74 -14.25 -17.98
N ARG A 567 4.59 -14.91 -17.22
CA ARG A 567 6.03 -14.77 -17.28
C ARG A 567 6.66 -16.12 -17.56
N LEU A 568 7.43 -16.21 -18.63
CA LEU A 568 8.07 -17.46 -19.07
C LEU A 568 9.58 -17.23 -19.14
N THR A 569 10.35 -18.00 -18.35
CA THR A 569 11.80 -18.10 -18.46
C THR A 569 12.11 -19.44 -19.10
N LEU A 570 12.64 -19.43 -20.32
CA LEU A 570 12.64 -20.57 -21.21
C LEU A 570 14.06 -20.84 -21.69
N CYS A 571 14.72 -21.81 -21.06
CA CYS A 571 16.12 -22.19 -21.37
C CYS A 571 16.25 -23.15 -22.58
N THR A 572 15.15 -23.68 -23.17
CA THR A 572 15.19 -24.65 -24.31
C THR A 572 13.92 -24.60 -25.14
N ASN A 573 13.92 -25.24 -26.34
CA ASN A 573 12.82 -25.28 -27.31
C ASN A 573 11.43 -25.43 -26.68
N ILE A 574 10.59 -24.41 -26.92
CA ILE A 574 9.28 -24.29 -26.32
C ILE A 574 8.28 -25.13 -27.13
N HIS A 575 7.94 -26.29 -26.65
CA HIS A 575 6.63 -26.88 -27.00
C HIS A 575 5.67 -26.54 -25.88
N LEU A 576 4.93 -25.42 -26.03
CA LEU A 576 3.84 -25.09 -25.11
C LEU A 576 2.79 -26.18 -25.19
N ASP A 577 2.47 -26.78 -24.07
CA ASP A 577 1.33 -27.69 -24.00
C ASP A 577 0.00 -26.92 -24.03
N ASN A 578 -1.16 -27.64 -24.06
CA ASN A 578 -2.46 -27.00 -24.19
C ASN A 578 -2.80 -26.08 -23.00
N GLY A 579 -2.31 -26.34 -21.80
CA GLY A 579 -2.57 -25.50 -20.62
C GLY A 579 -1.95 -24.11 -20.75
N LEU A 580 -0.67 -24.03 -21.12
CA LEU A 580 0.01 -22.76 -21.37
C LEU A 580 -0.59 -21.97 -22.56
N LYS A 581 -1.01 -22.68 -23.63
CA LYS A 581 -1.67 -22.05 -24.77
C LYS A 581 -3.00 -21.39 -24.40
N MET A 582 -3.75 -21.98 -23.50
CA MET A 582 -5.00 -21.37 -23.00
C MET A 582 -4.73 -20.12 -22.16
N LEU A 583 -3.70 -20.16 -21.30
CA LEU A 583 -3.25 -18.96 -20.56
C LEU A 583 -2.82 -17.85 -21.51
N LEU A 584 -2.02 -18.18 -22.52
CA LEU A 584 -1.47 -17.22 -23.47
C LEU A 584 -2.56 -16.41 -24.17
N ILE A 585 -3.67 -17.04 -24.58
CA ILE A 585 -4.79 -16.38 -25.26
C ILE A 585 -5.45 -15.31 -24.37
N LYS A 586 -5.56 -15.57 -23.06
CA LYS A 586 -6.17 -14.65 -22.09
C LYS A 586 -5.19 -13.61 -21.55
N THR A 587 -3.89 -13.74 -21.83
CA THR A 587 -2.83 -12.91 -21.24
C THR A 587 -2.88 -11.47 -21.74
N GLU A 588 -2.80 -10.52 -20.82
CA GLU A 588 -2.68 -9.08 -21.10
C GLU A 588 -1.23 -8.60 -21.05
N ALA A 589 -0.41 -9.19 -20.19
CA ALA A 589 1.02 -8.87 -20.09
C ALA A 589 1.86 -10.15 -20.20
N LEU A 590 2.69 -10.23 -21.24
CA LEU A 590 3.55 -11.35 -21.53
C LEU A 590 5.02 -10.96 -21.35
N TYR A 591 5.73 -11.67 -20.47
CA TYR A 591 7.16 -11.51 -20.22
C TYR A 591 7.87 -12.78 -20.64
N LEU A 592 8.87 -12.65 -21.52
CA LEU A 592 9.65 -13.75 -22.04
C LEU A 592 11.12 -13.49 -21.77
N GLU A 593 11.81 -14.44 -21.14
CA GLU A 593 13.23 -14.33 -20.83
C GLU A 593 13.98 -15.61 -21.22
N GLY A 594 15.22 -15.46 -21.74
CA GLY A 594 16.12 -16.59 -22.00
C GLY A 594 15.69 -17.44 -23.21
N LEU A 595 15.21 -16.83 -24.28
CA LEU A 595 14.75 -17.53 -25.49
C LEU A 595 15.92 -18.11 -26.28
N GLU A 596 16.35 -19.34 -25.95
CA GLU A 596 17.39 -20.05 -26.70
C GLU A 596 16.81 -20.79 -27.90
N GLY A 597 17.41 -20.58 -29.08
CA GLY A 597 17.02 -21.26 -30.31
C GLY A 597 15.78 -20.70 -31.01
N VAL A 598 15.03 -19.82 -30.36
CA VAL A 598 13.82 -19.19 -30.93
C VAL A 598 14.20 -18.09 -31.89
N LYS A 599 13.72 -18.15 -33.11
CA LYS A 599 13.97 -17.14 -34.18
C LYS A 599 12.79 -16.19 -34.36
N ASN A 600 11.55 -16.70 -34.29
CA ASN A 600 10.34 -15.93 -34.41
C ASN A 600 9.45 -16.14 -33.17
N VAL A 601 9.42 -15.16 -32.29
CA VAL A 601 8.92 -15.33 -30.93
C VAL A 601 7.47 -15.77 -30.87
N LEU A 602 6.54 -14.97 -31.38
CA LEU A 602 5.11 -15.27 -31.23
C LEU A 602 4.65 -16.46 -32.05
N VAL A 603 5.29 -16.73 -33.19
CA VAL A 603 4.96 -17.90 -34.04
C VAL A 603 5.38 -19.21 -33.39
N GLU A 604 6.58 -19.24 -32.79
CA GLU A 604 7.09 -20.45 -32.15
C GLU A 604 6.45 -20.72 -30.80
N LEU A 605 5.93 -19.66 -30.15
CA LEU A 605 5.14 -19.80 -28.91
C LEU A 605 3.77 -20.42 -29.16
N ASP A 606 3.05 -19.95 -30.19
CA ASP A 606 1.76 -20.52 -30.56
C ASP A 606 1.53 -20.35 -32.07
N ASN A 607 1.27 -21.47 -32.76
CA ASN A 607 0.91 -21.46 -34.18
C ASN A 607 -0.46 -20.79 -34.46
N ARG A 608 -1.16 -20.31 -33.44
CA ARG A 608 -2.41 -19.56 -33.55
C ARG A 608 -2.14 -18.12 -33.98
N LYS A 609 -3.06 -17.57 -34.76
CA LYS A 609 -2.85 -16.29 -35.41
C LYS A 609 -3.12 -15.06 -34.54
N ASP A 610 -3.73 -15.18 -33.32
CA ASP A 610 -4.21 -14.02 -32.56
C ASP A 610 -3.95 -14.12 -31.07
N LEU A 611 -3.41 -13.03 -30.51
CA LEU A 611 -3.34 -12.74 -29.07
C LEU A 611 -4.19 -11.49 -28.77
N PRO A 612 -5.52 -11.62 -28.75
CA PRO A 612 -6.44 -10.47 -28.80
C PRO A 612 -6.38 -9.56 -27.58
N HIS A 613 -5.94 -10.07 -26.43
CA HIS A 613 -5.91 -9.34 -25.16
C HIS A 613 -4.53 -8.82 -24.77
N LEU A 614 -3.49 -9.08 -25.59
CA LEU A 614 -2.13 -8.72 -25.26
C LEU A 614 -1.92 -7.20 -25.34
N LYS A 615 -1.70 -6.57 -24.17
CA LYS A 615 -1.45 -5.13 -24.01
C LYS A 615 0.03 -4.80 -23.82
N ARG A 616 0.78 -5.72 -23.23
CA ARG A 616 2.21 -5.53 -22.93
C ARG A 616 3.02 -6.76 -23.32
N LEU A 617 4.12 -6.52 -24.03
CA LEU A 617 5.07 -7.55 -24.42
C LEU A 617 6.47 -7.13 -23.98
N HIS A 618 7.11 -7.96 -23.14
CA HIS A 618 8.49 -7.77 -22.73
C HIS A 618 9.31 -8.99 -23.13
N ILE A 619 10.39 -8.79 -23.87
CA ILE A 619 11.30 -9.85 -24.31
C ILE A 619 12.71 -9.49 -23.89
N LYS A 620 13.38 -10.42 -23.21
CA LYS A 620 14.72 -10.23 -22.67
C LYS A 620 15.61 -11.45 -22.90
N ASN A 621 16.90 -11.20 -23.16
CA ASN A 621 17.91 -12.25 -23.31
C ASN A 621 17.59 -13.30 -24.37
N GLY A 622 17.16 -12.87 -25.58
CA GLY A 622 16.89 -13.74 -26.71
C GLY A 622 18.02 -13.73 -27.74
N MET A 623 19.03 -14.57 -27.56
CA MET A 623 20.27 -14.55 -28.34
C MET A 623 20.10 -14.86 -29.82
N HIS A 624 19.06 -15.63 -30.20
CA HIS A 624 18.81 -16.08 -31.57
C HIS A 624 17.56 -15.42 -32.19
N VAL A 625 16.87 -14.55 -31.44
CA VAL A 625 15.64 -13.89 -31.88
C VAL A 625 15.92 -12.97 -33.06
N GLN A 626 15.29 -13.24 -34.19
CA GLN A 626 15.38 -12.46 -35.43
C GLN A 626 14.12 -11.64 -35.70
N TYR A 627 12.96 -12.17 -35.32
CA TYR A 627 11.64 -11.54 -35.52
C TYR A 627 10.78 -11.74 -34.28
N ILE A 628 9.89 -10.77 -34.00
CA ILE A 628 8.95 -10.86 -32.88
C ILE A 628 7.66 -11.54 -33.31
N THR A 629 7.13 -11.18 -34.49
CA THR A 629 5.87 -11.69 -35.01
C THR A 629 5.90 -11.86 -36.53
N MET A 630 4.86 -12.49 -37.07
CA MET A 630 4.51 -12.43 -38.50
C MET A 630 3.41 -11.40 -38.73
N ASN A 631 3.29 -10.89 -39.98
CA ASN A 631 2.27 -9.92 -40.37
C ASN A 631 0.80 -10.38 -40.18
N GLU A 632 0.59 -11.68 -39.95
CA GLU A 632 -0.73 -12.28 -39.77
C GLU A 632 -1.18 -12.43 -38.31
N ILE A 633 -0.31 -12.15 -37.34
CA ILE A 633 -0.67 -12.28 -35.90
C ILE A 633 -1.31 -10.98 -35.41
N GLY A 634 -2.60 -11.07 -35.07
CA GLY A 634 -3.36 -9.97 -34.48
C GLY A 634 -2.95 -9.69 -33.02
N VAL A 635 -2.32 -8.54 -32.80
CA VAL A 635 -2.00 -7.98 -31.47
C VAL A 635 -2.64 -6.60 -31.33
N SER A 636 -3.93 -6.53 -31.60
CA SER A 636 -4.68 -5.28 -31.76
C SER A 636 -4.70 -4.37 -30.54
N GLU A 637 -4.55 -4.92 -29.33
CA GLU A 637 -4.56 -4.17 -28.07
C GLU A 637 -3.15 -3.84 -27.53
N LEU A 638 -2.08 -4.14 -28.27
CA LEU A 638 -0.71 -3.96 -27.80
C LEU A 638 -0.36 -2.47 -27.64
N CYS A 639 -0.15 -2.06 -26.39
CA CYS A 639 0.13 -0.67 -26.02
C CYS A 639 1.60 -0.42 -25.65
N SER A 640 2.32 -1.48 -25.23
CA SER A 640 3.70 -1.36 -24.74
C SER A 640 4.56 -2.56 -25.16
N ILE A 641 5.76 -2.26 -25.66
CA ILE A 641 6.77 -3.28 -25.98
C ILE A 641 8.09 -2.87 -25.35
N THR A 642 8.73 -3.83 -24.69
CA THR A 642 10.07 -3.68 -24.15
C THR A 642 10.96 -4.80 -24.70
N LEU A 643 12.05 -4.45 -25.36
CA LEU A 643 13.00 -5.38 -25.95
C LEU A 643 14.39 -5.14 -25.36
N GLU A 644 14.96 -6.15 -24.68
CA GLU A 644 16.24 -6.05 -24.01
C GLU A 644 17.15 -7.21 -24.42
N ASN A 645 18.40 -6.89 -24.78
CA ASN A 645 19.43 -7.87 -25.13
C ASN A 645 19.01 -8.90 -26.18
N LEU A 646 18.68 -8.40 -27.41
CA LEU A 646 18.32 -9.19 -28.58
C LEU A 646 19.30 -8.90 -29.73
N PRO A 647 20.54 -9.47 -29.70
CA PRO A 647 21.62 -9.06 -30.59
C PRO A 647 21.40 -9.42 -32.05
N GLN A 648 20.53 -10.38 -32.36
CA GLN A 648 20.23 -10.83 -33.76
C GLN A 648 18.89 -10.30 -34.27
N LEU A 649 18.21 -9.40 -33.58
CA LEU A 649 16.93 -8.87 -34.00
C LEU A 649 17.05 -8.09 -35.31
N ILE A 650 16.36 -8.57 -36.34
CA ILE A 650 16.36 -7.99 -37.68
C ILE A 650 15.19 -7.02 -37.84
N SER A 651 13.98 -7.44 -37.46
CA SER A 651 12.76 -6.67 -37.57
C SER A 651 11.73 -7.13 -36.56
N PHE A 652 10.74 -6.27 -36.29
CA PHE A 652 9.58 -6.64 -35.50
C PHE A 652 8.71 -7.69 -36.20
N CYS A 653 8.45 -7.49 -37.49
CA CYS A 653 7.67 -8.41 -38.34
C CYS A 653 8.56 -9.11 -39.36
N CYS A 654 8.31 -10.41 -39.58
CA CYS A 654 8.86 -11.17 -40.70
C CYS A 654 8.02 -10.87 -41.97
N GLN A 655 8.63 -10.36 -43.01
CA GLN A 655 8.00 -10.25 -44.35
C GLN A 655 8.13 -11.61 -45.01
N ASP A 656 7.02 -12.32 -45.20
CA ASP A 656 6.99 -13.52 -46.07
C ASP A 656 7.18 -13.10 -47.51
N GLU A 657 8.07 -13.74 -48.24
CA GLU A 657 8.36 -13.45 -49.65
C GLU A 657 7.13 -13.57 -50.59
N ARG A 658 5.98 -14.09 -50.10
CA ARG A 658 4.71 -14.19 -50.81
C ARG A 658 3.83 -12.95 -50.71
N CYS A 659 4.13 -11.96 -49.86
CA CYS A 659 3.36 -10.74 -49.63
C CYS A 659 3.92 -9.49 -50.30
N SER A 660 4.54 -9.62 -51.47
CA SER A 660 5.06 -8.45 -52.23
C SER A 660 4.00 -7.63 -52.95
N ILE A 661 2.71 -7.81 -52.66
CA ILE A 661 1.62 -7.02 -53.28
C ILE A 661 0.61 -6.62 -52.20
N ILE A 662 0.94 -5.81 -51.24
CA ILE A 662 0.02 -4.85 -50.59
C ILE A 662 0.87 -3.79 -49.89
N SER A 663 0.83 -2.61 -50.43
CA SER A 663 1.56 -1.43 -50.01
C SER A 663 0.76 -0.61 -49.01
N GLU A 664 0.67 -1.00 -47.75
CA GLU A 664 0.45 -0.06 -46.63
C GLU A 664 0.69 -0.81 -45.33
N PRO A 665 1.54 -0.30 -44.42
CA PRO A 665 1.70 -0.91 -43.12
C PRO A 665 0.40 -0.71 -42.33
N LEU A 666 -0.24 -1.81 -41.96
CA LEU A 666 -1.33 -1.77 -40.97
C LEU A 666 -0.80 -1.15 -39.67
N PRO A 667 -1.52 -0.22 -39.05
CA PRO A 667 -1.09 0.35 -37.77
C PRO A 667 -1.10 -0.75 -36.71
N LEU A 668 0.09 -1.15 -36.28
CA LEU A 668 0.30 -2.13 -35.21
C LEU A 668 -0.20 -1.65 -33.83
N PHE A 669 -0.54 -0.36 -33.72
CA PHE A 669 -0.97 0.27 -32.48
C PHE A 669 -2.21 1.13 -32.75
N ASN A 670 -3.29 0.85 -32.05
CA ASN A 670 -4.35 1.85 -31.88
C ASN A 670 -3.85 2.89 -30.87
N LYS A 671 -3.88 4.15 -31.25
CA LYS A 671 -3.44 5.29 -30.42
C LYS A 671 -4.17 5.40 -29.11
#